data_70fa64ef3b085a0ff224f1768c9d9c2f
#
_entry.id   70fa64ef3b085a0ff224f1768c9d9c2f
#
_cell.length_a   1.000
_cell.length_b   1.000
_cell.length_c   1.000
_cell.angle_alpha   90.00
_cell.angle_beta   90.00
_cell.angle_gamma   90.00
#
_symmetry.space_group_name_H-M   'P 1'
#
loop_
_entity.id
_entity.type
_entity.pdbx_description
1 polymer ?
#
loop_
_entity_poly.entity_id
_entity_poly.type
_entity_poly.pdbx_seq_one_letter_code
_entity_poly.pdbx_strand_id
1 'polypeptide(L)'
;MKHITQAGNVFRLAAGRTALLLQITKYGHVELLHYGGILPMEDAPAMAARRTMPYGSEVMYTEDDPVYCLDNIPLLWSGSGKGDFRIPPIELELPDGTFTTDFIYESCTLRPGTLPAVGLPAAYDEMGEAETLVLSLREKKYALRLELVFTVFPGADVITRRTVLHNQENSAVTIRRLMSMQIDLPQREYEMITLDGDWISEAHIHTRPVQPGCIVNESTTGASSNRHNPGVLLAEQGAGEDSGLVYGFNLLYSGSHYTAVERSPRDFVRVVSGIQPQGFCWRLPAGEMFRTPEEAMTVSAEGRNGVSGNFHRFIRENILRGEWKKKPRPVLLNNWEAHFFDFNEAKLLALAKQAKAVGAELFVLDDGWFGERNSDTAGLGDYTVNRKKLPQGMNGLAEKITAMGLRFGLWFEPEAVNPDSDLYRTHPEWALQQPGRQPSLGRHQLLLDLTRPEVRDYIVHNVTHILDHCPITYVKWDMNRHMSDLYSAVTPGGELPHRYILGLYEVLDRIFTPRPQILLESCSSGGNRFDLGMLCYSPQIWASDNTDPIERLSIQQGLSLFYPPCTMGAHVSQSPHQQTLRQTPLSTRFNVAAFGALGYEMDLGELSPQEKKQVAAQIEWYRQYRTILQYGTFLRIPTGRKDLFSWAAVSPDRDRAVVLLAQTLCRAAPPADILTVPGLRPDARYRVTAVPQKVAVARFGGLVKHITPVKLAADGLIMRTVNRHYALPDGDFSAEVSGAALAAGVPLNDQFLGTGYHEDLRLWGDFGSRLYLVELLGEKEEDDTK
;
A
#
# COMPACT_ATOMS: atom_id res chain seq x y z
N MET A 1 13.43 -5.63 27.73
CA MET A 1 14.71 -4.84 27.60
C MET A 1 14.33 -3.41 27.27
N LYS A 2 15.15 -2.43 27.68
CA LYS A 2 14.95 -1.06 27.18
C LYS A 2 15.43 -0.97 25.74
N HIS A 3 14.58 -0.54 24.84
CA HIS A 3 14.88 -0.40 23.42
C HIS A 3 15.59 0.93 23.12
N ILE A 4 15.34 1.95 23.94
CA ILE A 4 16.03 3.22 23.86
C ILE A 4 16.97 3.35 25.07
N THR A 5 18.26 3.55 24.79
CA THR A 5 19.31 3.73 25.81
C THR A 5 20.06 5.04 25.58
N GLN A 6 20.45 5.69 26.68
CA GLN A 6 21.23 6.92 26.68
C GLN A 6 22.50 6.74 27.50
N ALA A 7 23.62 7.19 26.95
CA ALA A 7 24.90 7.29 27.65
C ALA A 7 25.54 8.67 27.37
N GLY A 8 25.48 9.57 28.32
CA GLY A 8 25.89 10.96 28.13
C GLY A 8 25.07 11.66 27.05
N ASN A 9 25.73 12.09 25.98
CA ASN A 9 25.15 12.75 24.83
C ASN A 9 24.81 11.78 23.67
N VAL A 10 25.00 10.46 23.85
CA VAL A 10 24.74 9.43 22.84
C VAL A 10 23.44 8.71 23.16
N PHE A 11 22.63 8.45 22.11
CA PHE A 11 21.39 7.71 22.17
C PHE A 11 21.41 6.54 21.16
N ARG A 12 20.97 5.36 21.60
CA ARG A 12 20.73 4.21 20.74
C ARG A 12 19.26 3.83 20.78
N LEU A 13 18.62 3.80 19.62
CA LEU A 13 17.24 3.38 19.42
C LEU A 13 17.27 2.02 18.71
N ALA A 14 17.05 0.92 19.45
CA ALA A 14 17.14 -0.44 18.93
C ALA A 14 15.73 -0.96 18.52
N ALA A 15 15.55 -1.23 17.24
CA ALA A 15 14.30 -1.71 16.66
C ALA A 15 14.41 -3.20 16.29
N GLY A 16 14.57 -4.05 17.30
CA GLY A 16 14.73 -5.49 17.06
C GLY A 16 16.15 -5.87 16.62
N ARG A 17 16.37 -6.09 15.33
CA ARG A 17 17.68 -6.46 14.74
C ARG A 17 18.53 -5.26 14.31
N THR A 18 17.91 -4.10 14.23
CA THR A 18 18.54 -2.86 13.77
C THR A 18 18.54 -1.77 14.83
N ALA A 19 19.38 -0.77 14.66
CA ALA A 19 19.42 0.39 15.55
C ALA A 19 19.81 1.68 14.82
N LEU A 20 19.24 2.78 15.31
CA LEU A 20 19.68 4.14 15.05
C LEU A 20 20.58 4.58 16.22
N LEU A 21 21.82 4.99 15.93
CA LEU A 21 22.76 5.55 16.88
C LEU A 21 22.98 7.03 16.54
N LEU A 22 22.72 7.91 17.48
CA LEU A 22 22.87 9.36 17.33
C LEU A 22 23.59 9.98 18.51
N GLN A 23 24.17 11.15 18.30
CA GLN A 23 24.73 11.96 19.40
C GLN A 23 24.30 13.42 19.27
N ILE A 24 24.36 14.10 20.44
CA ILE A 24 24.27 15.55 20.49
C ILE A 24 25.70 16.09 20.44
N THR A 25 26.01 16.91 19.44
CA THR A 25 27.32 17.51 19.27
C THR A 25 27.60 18.55 20.38
N LYS A 26 28.85 18.97 20.50
CA LYS A 26 29.24 20.02 21.47
C LYS A 26 28.51 21.36 21.27
N TYR A 27 27.95 21.61 20.09
CA TYR A 27 27.18 22.82 19.80
C TYR A 27 25.66 22.58 19.81
N GLY A 28 25.21 21.38 20.16
CA GLY A 28 23.80 21.05 20.34
C GLY A 28 23.10 20.54 19.07
N HIS A 29 23.82 20.26 17.99
CA HIS A 29 23.21 19.65 16.79
C HIS A 29 23.03 18.13 16.97
N VAL A 30 22.02 17.56 16.32
CA VAL A 30 21.72 16.12 16.37
C VAL A 30 22.44 15.44 15.19
N GLU A 31 23.54 14.75 15.49
CA GLU A 31 24.36 14.03 14.52
C GLU A 31 23.94 12.57 14.44
N LEU A 32 23.80 12.04 13.21
CA LEU A 32 23.66 10.60 12.95
C LEU A 32 25.04 9.94 13.01
N LEU A 33 25.16 8.89 13.82
CA LEU A 33 26.38 8.06 13.86
C LEU A 33 26.22 6.79 13.03
N HIS A 34 25.06 6.15 13.13
CA HIS A 34 24.77 4.88 12.43
C HIS A 34 23.28 4.63 12.30
N TYR A 35 22.87 4.00 11.19
CA TYR A 35 21.57 3.37 11.05
C TYR A 35 21.74 2.05 10.27
N GLY A 36 21.51 0.93 10.94
CA GLY A 36 21.77 -0.41 10.42
C GLY A 36 21.72 -1.47 11.50
N GLY A 37 22.54 -2.50 11.40
CA GLY A 37 22.67 -3.52 12.45
C GLY A 37 23.05 -2.91 13.80
N ILE A 38 22.67 -3.58 14.90
CA ILE A 38 22.92 -3.07 16.26
C ILE A 38 24.42 -2.96 16.53
N LEU A 39 24.88 -1.77 16.94
CA LEU A 39 26.26 -1.50 17.35
C LEU A 39 26.33 -1.21 18.85
N PRO A 40 27.48 -1.52 19.50
CA PRO A 40 27.77 -1.07 20.85
C PRO A 40 27.82 0.47 20.92
N MET A 41 27.35 1.04 22.03
CA MET A 41 27.37 2.50 22.23
C MET A 41 28.78 3.03 22.43
N GLU A 42 29.68 2.18 22.89
CA GLU A 42 31.10 2.48 23.11
C GLU A 42 31.84 2.85 21.82
N ASP A 43 31.31 2.44 20.66
CA ASP A 43 31.89 2.74 19.35
C ASP A 43 31.52 4.17 18.86
N ALA A 44 30.56 4.83 19.49
CA ALA A 44 30.07 6.15 19.08
C ALA A 44 31.18 7.20 18.87
N PRO A 45 32.22 7.33 19.75
CA PRO A 45 33.28 8.31 19.51
C PRO A 45 34.09 8.07 18.24
N ALA A 46 34.25 6.82 17.83
CA ALA A 46 34.96 6.47 16.61
C ALA A 46 34.12 6.72 15.34
N MET A 47 32.79 6.69 15.46
CA MET A 47 31.85 6.87 14.35
C MET A 47 31.50 8.32 14.09
N ALA A 48 31.72 9.23 15.02
CA ALA A 48 31.43 10.64 14.85
C ALA A 48 32.29 11.28 13.76
N ALA A 49 31.69 12.14 12.92
CA ALA A 49 32.40 12.86 11.88
C ALA A 49 33.52 13.74 12.44
N ARG A 50 34.70 13.70 11.86
CA ARG A 50 35.88 14.46 12.28
C ARG A 50 36.53 15.11 11.08
N ARG A 51 36.82 16.41 11.24
CA ARG A 51 37.64 17.15 10.30
C ARG A 51 38.80 17.78 11.09
N THR A 52 39.95 17.83 10.47
CA THR A 52 41.16 18.44 11.05
C THR A 52 41.53 19.74 10.35
N MET A 53 40.96 19.99 9.17
CA MET A 53 41.19 21.20 8.39
C MET A 53 39.88 21.64 7.72
N PRO A 54 39.57 22.95 7.68
CA PRO A 54 38.45 23.50 6.93
C PRO A 54 38.77 23.49 5.43
N TYR A 55 37.75 23.36 4.57
CA TYR A 55 37.88 23.64 3.15
C TYR A 55 37.77 25.17 2.90
N GLY A 56 38.38 25.67 1.84
CA GLY A 56 38.43 27.11 1.53
C GLY A 56 37.08 27.77 1.23
N SER A 57 36.02 26.99 0.98
CA SER A 57 34.66 27.48 0.69
C SER A 57 33.62 27.16 1.76
N GLU A 58 34.05 26.63 2.92
CA GLU A 58 33.15 26.25 4.01
C GLU A 58 32.72 27.43 4.86
N VAL A 59 31.51 27.33 5.39
CA VAL A 59 30.98 28.28 6.40
C VAL A 59 31.14 27.65 7.79
N MET A 60 32.02 28.25 8.58
CA MET A 60 32.21 27.89 9.98
C MET A 60 30.93 28.19 10.78
N TYR A 61 30.54 27.30 11.65
CA TYR A 61 29.43 27.55 12.56
C TYR A 61 29.78 28.60 13.63
N THR A 62 31.03 28.60 14.08
CA THR A 62 31.59 29.54 15.07
C THR A 62 33.07 29.82 14.81
N GLU A 63 33.53 31.00 15.16
CA GLU A 63 34.95 31.43 15.01
C GLU A 63 35.89 30.59 15.89
N ASP A 64 35.44 30.12 17.05
CA ASP A 64 36.24 29.32 18.00
C ASP A 64 36.55 27.91 17.46
N ASP A 65 35.86 27.47 16.42
CA ASP A 65 36.01 26.12 15.83
C ASP A 65 35.86 26.14 14.31
N PRO A 66 36.91 26.54 13.60
CA PRO A 66 36.85 26.72 12.15
C PRO A 66 36.65 25.43 11.36
N VAL A 67 36.78 24.27 12.00
CA VAL A 67 36.52 22.96 11.35
C VAL A 67 35.09 22.42 11.57
N TYR A 68 34.32 23.08 12.44
CA TYR A 68 32.94 22.72 12.70
C TYR A 68 32.01 23.41 11.69
N CYS A 69 31.72 22.71 10.59
CA CYS A 69 30.87 23.17 9.51
C CYS A 69 29.69 22.19 9.38
N LEU A 70 28.46 22.70 9.40
CA LEU A 70 27.24 21.84 9.38
C LEU A 70 27.15 21.01 8.09
N ASP A 71 27.69 21.53 6.97
CA ASP A 71 27.70 20.84 5.68
C ASP A 71 28.59 19.56 5.68
N ASN A 72 29.46 19.39 6.70
CA ASN A 72 30.38 18.25 6.85
C ASN A 72 29.92 17.22 7.91
N ILE A 73 28.73 17.39 8.49
CA ILE A 73 28.21 16.54 9.56
C ILE A 73 26.97 15.83 9.06
N PRO A 74 26.85 14.51 9.27
CA PRO A 74 25.60 13.80 8.99
C PRO A 74 24.58 14.16 10.05
N LEU A 75 23.52 14.89 9.66
CA LEU A 75 22.55 15.48 10.59
C LEU A 75 21.21 14.73 10.52
N LEU A 76 20.55 14.61 11.66
CA LEU A 76 19.14 14.19 11.75
C LEU A 76 18.20 15.38 11.72
N TRP A 77 18.71 16.60 11.87
CA TRP A 77 17.97 17.84 11.70
C TRP A 77 18.92 19.00 11.45
N SER A 78 18.56 19.87 10.53
CA SER A 78 19.29 21.12 10.27
C SER A 78 18.32 22.28 10.05
N GLY A 79 18.79 23.50 10.26
CA GLY A 79 18.08 24.73 9.94
C GLY A 79 18.60 25.34 8.63
N SER A 80 17.90 26.36 8.16
CA SER A 80 18.34 27.16 6.99
C SER A 80 19.28 28.30 7.40
N GLY A 81 20.26 28.62 6.57
CA GLY A 81 21.07 29.85 6.70
C GLY A 81 22.27 29.77 7.64
N LYS A 82 22.63 28.58 8.17
CA LYS A 82 23.78 28.36 9.10
C LYS A 82 24.91 27.54 8.47
N GLY A 83 24.96 27.45 7.14
CA GLY A 83 26.07 26.81 6.42
C GLY A 83 25.87 25.33 6.15
N ASP A 84 24.68 24.76 6.35
CA ASP A 84 24.24 23.51 5.70
C ASP A 84 23.54 23.87 4.40
N PHE A 85 24.10 23.47 3.26
CA PHE A 85 23.60 23.82 1.94
C PHE A 85 22.78 22.70 1.29
N ARG A 86 22.59 21.59 1.98
CA ARG A 86 21.71 20.50 1.57
C ARG A 86 20.25 20.88 1.76
N ILE A 87 19.32 20.13 1.14
CA ILE A 87 17.88 20.39 1.25
C ILE A 87 17.45 20.50 2.72
N PRO A 88 16.89 21.65 3.15
CA PRO A 88 16.49 21.85 4.53
C PRO A 88 15.15 21.14 4.83
N PRO A 89 15.00 20.53 6.03
CA PRO A 89 13.74 19.97 6.49
C PRO A 89 12.74 21.02 6.95
N ILE A 90 13.19 22.26 7.16
CA ILE A 90 12.38 23.36 7.69
C ILE A 90 12.66 24.66 6.92
N GLU A 91 11.59 25.38 6.65
CA GLU A 91 11.62 26.73 6.08
C GLU A 91 10.52 27.55 6.74
N LEU A 92 10.91 28.52 7.57
CA LEU A 92 10.01 29.40 8.30
C LEU A 92 10.21 30.86 7.83
N GLU A 93 9.13 31.54 7.56
CA GLU A 93 9.12 32.99 7.47
C GLU A 93 8.88 33.53 8.89
N LEU A 94 9.91 34.14 9.45
CA LEU A 94 9.94 34.61 10.83
C LEU A 94 9.34 36.01 10.95
N PRO A 95 8.99 36.48 12.17
CA PRO A 95 8.30 37.76 12.34
C PRO A 95 9.01 38.98 11.75
N ASP A 96 10.33 38.94 11.62
CA ASP A 96 11.15 40.00 11.01
C ASP A 96 11.40 39.80 9.50
N GLY A 97 10.72 38.81 8.87
CA GLY A 97 10.85 38.52 7.45
C GLY A 97 12.08 37.70 7.07
N THR A 98 12.86 37.21 8.03
CA THR A 98 14.02 36.34 7.78
C THR A 98 13.63 34.86 7.73
N PHE A 99 14.53 34.02 7.18
CA PHE A 99 14.35 32.57 7.04
C PHE A 99 15.44 31.77 7.77
N THR A 100 16.40 32.45 8.41
CA THR A 100 17.50 31.77 9.10
C THR A 100 17.02 31.19 10.42
N THR A 101 17.24 29.90 10.62
CA THR A 101 16.91 29.16 11.84
C THR A 101 18.10 28.40 12.36
N ASP A 102 18.23 28.34 13.70
CA ASP A 102 19.31 27.63 14.41
C ASP A 102 18.74 26.89 15.64
N PHE A 103 18.21 25.70 15.40
CA PHE A 103 17.65 24.85 16.44
C PHE A 103 18.73 23.97 17.07
N ILE A 104 18.94 24.14 18.36
CA ILE A 104 19.93 23.37 19.16
C ILE A 104 19.24 22.58 20.26
N TYR A 105 19.80 21.43 20.61
CA TYR A 105 19.30 20.55 21.66
C TYR A 105 19.19 21.28 23.00
N GLU A 106 18.08 21.08 23.68
CA GLU A 106 17.79 21.60 25.00
C GLU A 106 17.58 20.46 26.02
N SER A 107 16.78 19.48 25.69
CA SER A 107 16.43 18.36 26.59
C SER A 107 15.92 17.16 25.84
N CYS A 108 15.80 16.01 26.54
CA CYS A 108 15.13 14.84 26.02
C CYS A 108 14.14 14.27 27.04
N THR A 109 13.16 13.54 26.52
CA THR A 109 12.21 12.76 27.31
C THR A 109 12.08 11.36 26.72
N LEU A 110 12.21 10.35 27.58
CA LEU A 110 11.96 8.94 27.27
C LEU A 110 10.62 8.54 27.86
N ARG A 111 9.77 7.89 27.06
CA ARG A 111 8.45 7.42 27.49
C ARG A 111 8.16 6.02 26.96
N PRO A 112 7.48 5.16 27.76
CA PRO A 112 6.95 3.91 27.24
C PRO A 112 5.77 4.21 26.30
N GLY A 113 5.56 3.32 25.32
CA GLY A 113 4.47 3.40 24.34
C GLY A 113 4.63 4.50 23.30
N THR A 114 3.56 4.73 22.57
CA THR A 114 3.45 5.74 21.50
C THR A 114 2.86 7.05 22.05
N LEU A 115 3.09 8.15 21.35
CA LEU A 115 2.47 9.44 21.66
C LEU A 115 1.29 9.74 20.73
N PRO A 116 0.16 10.25 21.25
CA PRO A 116 -0.98 10.60 20.42
C PRO A 116 -0.63 11.61 19.32
N ALA A 117 -1.16 11.39 18.14
CA ALA A 117 -1.16 12.37 17.06
C ALA A 117 -2.57 12.95 16.95
N VAL A 118 -2.78 14.17 17.45
CA VAL A 118 -4.10 14.81 17.41
C VAL A 118 -4.40 15.25 15.98
N GLY A 119 -5.50 14.76 15.40
CA GLY A 119 -5.97 15.10 14.06
C GLY A 119 -5.27 14.36 12.90
N LEU A 120 -4.21 13.61 13.18
CA LEU A 120 -3.49 12.78 12.20
C LEU A 120 -3.53 11.31 12.61
N PRO A 121 -3.54 10.37 11.66
CA PRO A 121 -3.32 8.96 11.99
C PRO A 121 -1.88 8.76 12.48
N ALA A 122 -1.69 7.78 13.35
CA ALA A 122 -0.38 7.43 13.89
C ALA A 122 -0.28 5.93 14.13
N ALA A 123 0.93 5.41 14.12
CA ALA A 123 1.21 4.06 14.59
C ALA A 123 0.85 3.91 16.07
N TYR A 124 0.43 2.72 16.45
CA TYR A 124 0.03 2.42 17.83
C TYR A 124 0.63 1.09 18.30
N ASP A 125 0.60 0.86 19.60
CA ASP A 125 1.19 -0.33 20.22
C ASP A 125 0.20 -0.98 21.19
N GLU A 126 -0.32 -2.15 20.80
CA GLU A 126 -1.18 -2.97 21.65
C GLU A 126 -0.40 -3.86 22.62
N MET A 127 0.86 -4.17 22.28
CA MET A 127 1.69 -5.11 23.05
C MET A 127 2.44 -4.44 24.20
N GLY A 128 2.52 -3.11 24.20
CA GLY A 128 3.26 -2.34 25.21
C GLY A 128 4.78 -2.46 25.08
N GLU A 129 5.28 -2.75 23.87
CA GLU A 129 6.71 -2.94 23.59
C GLU A 129 7.38 -1.67 23.06
N ALA A 130 6.59 -0.73 22.52
CA ALA A 130 7.13 0.50 21.95
C ALA A 130 7.72 1.42 23.02
N GLU A 131 8.75 2.14 22.64
CA GLU A 131 9.33 3.23 23.43
C GLU A 131 9.48 4.49 22.56
N THR A 132 9.27 5.66 23.16
CA THR A 132 9.37 6.95 22.47
C THR A 132 10.45 7.83 23.09
N LEU A 133 11.33 8.36 22.22
CA LEU A 133 12.28 9.44 22.53
C LEU A 133 11.75 10.74 21.93
N VAL A 134 11.65 11.78 22.74
CA VAL A 134 11.43 13.16 22.31
C VAL A 134 12.70 13.94 22.54
N LEU A 135 13.34 14.43 21.49
CA LEU A 135 14.41 15.40 21.58
C LEU A 135 13.81 16.80 21.40
N SER A 136 13.95 17.64 22.40
CA SER A 136 13.52 19.04 22.37
C SER A 136 14.68 19.93 21.95
N LEU A 137 14.45 20.70 20.91
CA LEU A 137 15.39 21.68 20.38
C LEU A 137 14.79 23.09 20.57
N ARG A 138 15.58 24.05 20.95
CA ARG A 138 15.18 25.47 21.00
C ARG A 138 15.85 26.24 19.86
N GLU A 139 15.15 27.18 19.31
CA GLU A 139 15.72 28.19 18.41
C GLU A 139 16.51 29.21 19.22
N LYS A 140 17.68 29.65 18.72
CA LYS A 140 18.59 30.50 19.52
C LYS A 140 18.15 31.96 19.65
N LYS A 141 17.44 32.50 18.68
CA LYS A 141 17.00 33.90 18.60
C LYS A 141 15.51 34.07 18.90
N TYR A 142 14.69 33.17 18.42
CA TYR A 142 13.25 33.27 18.53
C TYR A 142 12.68 32.30 19.56
N ALA A 143 11.54 32.64 20.15
CA ALA A 143 10.84 31.77 21.08
C ALA A 143 10.09 30.65 20.35
N LEU A 144 10.87 29.80 19.65
CA LEU A 144 10.39 28.62 18.95
C LEU A 144 11.03 27.37 19.55
N ARG A 145 10.23 26.34 19.73
CA ARG A 145 10.68 25.02 20.18
C ARG A 145 10.29 23.96 19.15
N LEU A 146 11.21 23.08 18.85
CA LEU A 146 11.03 21.96 17.95
C LEU A 146 11.18 20.65 18.71
N GLU A 147 10.28 19.70 18.49
CA GLU A 147 10.39 18.36 19.02
C GLU A 147 10.61 17.37 17.87
N LEU A 148 11.69 16.58 17.96
CA LEU A 148 11.92 15.42 17.13
C LEU A 148 11.44 14.19 17.90
N VAL A 149 10.35 13.58 17.46
CA VAL A 149 9.71 12.44 18.12
C VAL A 149 10.09 11.17 17.38
N PHE A 150 10.76 10.25 18.07
CA PHE A 150 11.11 8.93 17.55
C PHE A 150 10.40 7.86 18.38
N THR A 151 9.68 6.96 17.71
CA THR A 151 9.06 5.80 18.36
C THR A 151 9.62 4.51 17.77
N VAL A 152 10.06 3.62 18.63
CA VAL A 152 10.68 2.34 18.25
C VAL A 152 9.64 1.23 18.36
N PHE A 153 9.51 0.42 17.32
CA PHE A 153 8.65 -0.77 17.24
C PHE A 153 9.52 -2.03 17.09
N PRO A 154 9.97 -2.65 18.19
CA PRO A 154 10.98 -3.71 18.14
C PRO A 154 10.50 -4.98 17.46
N GLY A 155 9.22 -5.32 17.59
CA GLY A 155 8.62 -6.50 16.92
C GLY A 155 8.59 -6.40 15.40
N ALA A 156 8.69 -5.18 14.85
CA ALA A 156 8.63 -4.93 13.42
C ALA A 156 9.96 -4.50 12.77
N ASP A 157 11.00 -4.21 13.54
CA ASP A 157 12.22 -3.55 13.06
C ASP A 157 11.95 -2.18 12.39
N VAL A 158 11.05 -1.38 12.98
CA VAL A 158 10.64 -0.07 12.45
C VAL A 158 10.83 1.01 13.51
N ILE A 159 11.28 2.17 13.08
CA ILE A 159 11.29 3.41 13.86
C ILE A 159 10.35 4.40 13.14
N THR A 160 9.37 4.98 13.84
CA THR A 160 8.62 6.10 13.29
C THR A 160 9.23 7.41 13.76
N ARG A 161 9.05 8.45 12.94
CA ARG A 161 9.54 9.79 13.22
C ARG A 161 8.51 10.83 12.81
N ARG A 162 8.34 11.87 13.65
CA ARG A 162 7.59 13.09 13.32
C ARG A 162 8.23 14.30 13.97
N THR A 163 7.84 15.47 13.50
CA THR A 163 8.30 16.77 13.98
C THR A 163 7.13 17.56 14.54
N VAL A 164 7.34 18.26 15.67
CA VAL A 164 6.36 19.19 16.24
C VAL A 164 7.03 20.55 16.44
N LEU A 165 6.45 21.59 15.83
CA LEU A 165 6.91 22.97 16.01
C LEU A 165 5.93 23.71 16.93
N HIS A 166 6.46 24.29 18.01
CA HIS A 166 5.73 25.14 18.93
C HIS A 166 6.11 26.60 18.69
N ASN A 167 5.10 27.45 18.47
CA ASN A 167 5.29 28.89 18.39
C ASN A 167 5.04 29.51 19.77
N GLN A 168 6.10 29.87 20.47
CA GLN A 168 6.06 30.56 21.77
C GLN A 168 6.32 32.05 21.62
N GLU A 169 6.41 32.59 20.39
CA GLU A 169 6.46 34.01 20.08
C GLU A 169 5.12 34.69 20.39
N ASN A 170 5.16 36.04 20.46
CA ASN A 170 3.95 36.86 20.61
C ASN A 170 3.20 37.12 19.31
N SER A 171 3.74 36.64 18.20
CA SER A 171 3.19 36.81 16.84
C SER A 171 3.17 35.48 16.10
N ALA A 172 2.40 35.43 15.01
CA ALA A 172 2.39 34.26 14.14
C ALA A 172 3.70 34.11 13.37
N VAL A 173 4.11 32.86 13.12
CA VAL A 173 5.14 32.48 12.15
C VAL A 173 4.50 31.76 10.98
N THR A 174 5.11 31.83 9.80
CA THR A 174 4.60 31.11 8.63
C THR A 174 5.50 29.94 8.29
N ILE A 175 4.91 28.75 8.24
CA ILE A 175 5.60 27.52 7.85
C ILE A 175 5.48 27.39 6.32
N ARG A 176 6.60 27.41 5.61
CA ARG A 176 6.70 27.13 4.17
C ARG A 176 7.07 25.68 3.91
N ARG A 177 7.86 25.10 4.82
CA ARG A 177 8.26 23.70 4.82
C ARG A 177 8.46 23.23 6.25
N LEU A 178 7.92 22.06 6.60
CA LEU A 178 8.27 21.32 7.81
C LEU A 178 8.15 19.84 7.51
N MET A 179 9.29 19.16 7.39
CA MET A 179 9.35 17.75 7.05
C MET A 179 9.15 16.89 8.30
N SER A 180 8.59 15.71 8.10
CA SER A 180 8.44 14.69 9.15
C SER A 180 9.80 14.15 9.59
N MET A 181 10.72 14.01 8.63
CA MET A 181 12.05 13.48 8.89
C MET A 181 13.13 14.07 7.99
N GLN A 182 14.36 14.03 8.49
CA GLN A 182 15.62 14.16 7.78
C GLN A 182 16.57 13.09 8.29
N ILE A 183 17.33 12.46 7.40
CA ILE A 183 18.43 11.58 7.73
C ILE A 183 19.55 11.73 6.71
N ASP A 184 20.81 11.82 7.18
CA ASP A 184 21.99 11.88 6.34
C ASP A 184 22.73 10.54 6.40
N LEU A 185 22.53 9.69 5.41
CA LEU A 185 23.18 8.39 5.30
C LEU A 185 24.62 8.53 4.77
N PRO A 186 25.53 7.62 5.16
CA PRO A 186 26.88 7.62 4.61
C PRO A 186 26.85 7.39 3.10
N GLN A 187 27.81 7.99 2.39
CA GLN A 187 27.93 7.79 0.95
C GLN A 187 28.19 6.33 0.62
N ARG A 188 27.33 5.82 -0.25
CA ARG A 188 27.47 4.56 -0.95
C ARG A 188 26.87 4.76 -2.34
N GLU A 189 27.08 3.83 -3.24
CA GLU A 189 26.33 3.81 -4.48
C GLU A 189 24.93 3.26 -4.19
N TYR A 190 23.92 4.14 -4.25
CA TYR A 190 22.53 3.80 -3.99
C TYR A 190 21.68 3.86 -5.25
N GLU A 191 20.64 3.06 -5.24
CA GLU A 191 19.52 3.11 -6.16
C GLU A 191 18.26 3.50 -5.39
N MET A 192 17.54 4.53 -5.85
CA MET A 192 16.24 4.90 -5.35
C MET A 192 15.17 4.11 -6.09
N ILE A 193 14.35 3.37 -5.34
CA ILE A 193 13.24 2.57 -5.87
C ILE A 193 11.94 3.23 -5.45
N THR A 194 11.08 3.53 -6.42
CA THR A 194 9.77 4.16 -6.25
C THR A 194 8.70 3.31 -6.92
N LEU A 195 7.46 3.54 -6.51
CA LEU A 195 6.26 2.99 -7.14
C LEU A 195 5.55 4.10 -7.88
N ASP A 196 5.64 4.06 -9.20
CA ASP A 196 5.10 5.08 -10.08
C ASP A 196 3.99 4.52 -10.97
N GLY A 197 3.14 5.36 -11.53
CA GLY A 197 2.08 4.92 -12.42
C GLY A 197 1.07 5.99 -12.75
N ASP A 198 -0.14 5.54 -13.02
CA ASP A 198 -1.34 6.37 -13.19
C ASP A 198 -2.59 5.50 -12.94
N TRP A 199 -3.80 6.04 -13.13
CA TRP A 199 -5.03 5.26 -13.11
C TRP A 199 -4.94 4.03 -14.01
N ILE A 200 -5.35 2.85 -13.48
CA ILE A 200 -5.28 1.51 -14.11
C ILE A 200 -3.87 0.98 -14.44
N SER A 201 -2.83 1.66 -13.96
CA SER A 201 -1.41 1.27 -14.14
C SER A 201 -0.59 1.72 -12.94
N GLU A 202 -1.12 1.49 -11.73
CA GLU A 202 -0.53 1.94 -10.46
C GLU A 202 0.70 1.10 -10.08
N ALA A 203 1.54 1.66 -9.24
CA ALA A 203 2.57 0.98 -8.46
C ALA A 203 3.61 0.17 -9.25
N HIS A 204 3.96 0.60 -10.45
CA HIS A 204 5.08 0.01 -11.19
C HIS A 204 6.41 0.35 -10.53
N ILE A 205 7.28 -0.63 -10.38
CA ILE A 205 8.60 -0.47 -9.76
C ILE A 205 9.53 0.27 -10.71
N HIS A 206 10.00 1.45 -10.31
CA HIS A 206 11.05 2.18 -11.00
C HIS A 206 12.31 2.28 -10.14
N THR A 207 13.45 2.03 -10.75
CA THR A 207 14.78 2.09 -10.10
C THR A 207 15.61 3.15 -10.78
N ARG A 208 16.17 4.08 -10.00
CA ARG A 208 17.00 5.18 -10.48
C ARG A 208 18.29 5.26 -9.66
N PRO A 209 19.49 5.29 -10.27
CA PRO A 209 20.73 5.48 -9.53
C PRO A 209 20.76 6.88 -8.89
N VAL A 210 21.22 6.96 -7.65
CA VAL A 210 21.37 8.23 -6.92
C VAL A 210 22.67 8.89 -7.37
N GLN A 211 22.55 9.87 -8.25
CA GLN A 211 23.65 10.68 -8.78
C GLN A 211 23.79 12.00 -7.99
N PRO A 212 24.93 12.72 -8.12
CA PRO A 212 25.08 14.06 -7.54
C PRO A 212 23.91 14.99 -7.91
N GLY A 213 23.32 15.64 -6.91
CA GLY A 213 22.10 16.42 -7.02
C GLY A 213 20.94 15.77 -6.29
N CYS A 214 19.71 16.06 -6.71
CA CYS A 214 18.49 15.66 -6.00
C CYS A 214 17.55 14.88 -6.90
N ILE A 215 17.02 13.76 -6.38
CA ILE A 215 15.90 13.02 -6.97
C ILE A 215 14.70 13.18 -6.04
N VAL A 216 13.54 13.48 -6.62
CA VAL A 216 12.30 13.71 -5.86
C VAL A 216 11.25 12.67 -6.24
N ASN A 217 10.53 12.17 -5.23
CA ASN A 217 9.28 11.42 -5.32
C ASN A 217 8.19 12.24 -4.62
N GLU A 218 7.20 12.72 -5.38
CA GLU A 218 6.23 13.67 -4.85
C GLU A 218 4.85 13.53 -5.48
N SER A 219 3.83 13.92 -4.73
CA SER A 219 2.47 14.10 -5.23
C SER A 219 2.00 15.53 -4.97
N THR A 220 1.34 16.12 -5.96
CA THR A 220 0.68 17.44 -5.88
C THR A 220 -0.82 17.35 -6.18
N THR A 221 -1.37 16.14 -6.22
CA THR A 221 -2.75 15.88 -6.68
C THR A 221 -3.80 15.96 -5.57
N GLY A 222 -3.40 16.28 -4.34
CA GLY A 222 -4.27 16.23 -3.16
C GLY A 222 -4.46 14.80 -2.61
N ALA A 223 -3.91 13.80 -3.29
CA ALA A 223 -3.90 12.39 -2.90
C ALA A 223 -2.47 11.83 -2.95
N SER A 224 -2.25 10.64 -2.41
CA SER A 224 -0.89 10.15 -2.12
C SER A 224 -0.23 9.33 -3.22
N SER A 225 -0.95 8.56 -4.05
CA SER A 225 -0.27 7.35 -4.51
C SER A 225 -0.47 6.79 -5.91
N ASN A 226 -1.40 7.23 -6.76
CA ASN A 226 -1.52 6.56 -8.05
C ASN A 226 -0.40 6.91 -9.04
N ARG A 227 0.15 8.13 -8.96
CA ARG A 227 1.27 8.57 -9.79
C ARG A 227 2.61 8.24 -9.16
N HIS A 228 2.74 8.54 -7.86
CA HIS A 228 3.97 8.37 -7.08
C HIS A 228 3.57 7.98 -5.66
N ASN A 229 3.70 6.70 -5.32
CA ASN A 229 3.40 6.23 -3.96
C ASN A 229 4.38 6.85 -2.95
N PRO A 230 3.95 7.20 -1.71
CA PRO A 230 4.84 7.79 -0.71
C PRO A 230 5.97 6.86 -0.25
N GLY A 231 5.85 5.54 -0.46
CA GLY A 231 6.90 4.59 -0.14
C GLY A 231 8.14 4.74 -1.04
N VAL A 232 9.32 4.81 -0.42
CA VAL A 232 10.62 4.91 -1.10
C VAL A 232 11.58 3.91 -0.50
N LEU A 233 12.27 3.13 -1.35
CA LEU A 233 13.43 2.35 -0.92
C LEU A 233 14.71 3.00 -1.43
N LEU A 234 15.75 2.95 -0.61
CA LEU A 234 17.10 3.31 -0.98
C LEU A 234 17.97 2.07 -0.83
N ALA A 235 18.25 1.41 -1.94
CA ALA A 235 18.98 0.15 -1.99
C ALA A 235 20.45 0.39 -2.34
N GLU A 236 21.39 -0.27 -1.66
CA GLU A 236 22.79 -0.30 -2.08
C GLU A 236 22.87 -0.97 -3.46
N GLN A 237 23.73 -0.46 -4.34
CA GLN A 237 23.88 -0.99 -5.70
C GLN A 237 24.17 -2.50 -5.67
N GLY A 238 23.37 -3.25 -6.41
CA GLY A 238 23.45 -4.71 -6.44
C GLY A 238 22.64 -5.43 -5.36
N ALA A 239 21.94 -4.72 -4.49
CA ALA A 239 21.02 -5.34 -3.54
C ALA A 239 19.86 -6.03 -4.29
N GLY A 240 19.62 -7.30 -3.95
CA GLY A 240 18.59 -8.15 -4.53
C GLY A 240 17.28 -8.18 -3.73
N GLU A 241 16.49 -9.23 -3.98
CA GLU A 241 15.30 -9.47 -3.16
C GLU A 241 15.69 -9.98 -1.76
N ASP A 242 16.72 -10.84 -1.65
CA ASP A 242 17.08 -11.54 -0.41
C ASP A 242 18.50 -11.21 0.12
N SER A 243 19.15 -10.19 -0.46
CA SER A 243 20.53 -9.82 -0.06
C SER A 243 20.82 -8.36 -0.34
N GLY A 244 21.77 -7.79 0.40
CA GLY A 244 22.21 -6.39 0.28
C GLY A 244 21.45 -5.45 1.20
N LEU A 245 22.07 -4.29 1.44
CA LEU A 245 21.52 -3.27 2.35
C LEU A 245 20.43 -2.45 1.65
N VAL A 246 19.27 -2.37 2.27
CA VAL A 246 18.14 -1.58 1.79
C VAL A 246 17.54 -0.81 2.94
N TYR A 247 17.37 0.51 2.77
CA TYR A 247 16.59 1.38 3.63
C TYR A 247 15.19 1.55 3.04
N GLY A 248 14.18 1.63 3.91
CA GLY A 248 12.79 1.89 3.52
C GLY A 248 12.20 3.05 4.30
N PHE A 249 11.44 3.89 3.58
CA PHE A 249 10.75 5.07 4.10
C PHE A 249 9.31 5.06 3.59
N ASN A 250 8.33 5.36 4.46
CA ASN A 250 6.92 5.42 4.04
C ASN A 250 6.11 6.36 4.95
N LEU A 251 5.57 7.42 4.37
CA LEU A 251 4.84 8.47 5.10
C LEU A 251 3.41 8.03 5.45
N LEU A 252 3.01 8.19 6.71
CA LEU A 252 1.64 7.96 7.18
C LEU A 252 0.74 9.16 6.86
N TYR A 253 0.48 9.37 5.57
CA TYR A 253 -0.29 10.52 5.12
C TYR A 253 -0.97 10.25 3.77
N SER A 254 -2.22 10.68 3.62
CA SER A 254 -3.05 10.40 2.44
C SER A 254 -3.16 11.57 1.46
N GLY A 255 -2.50 12.68 1.76
CA GLY A 255 -2.48 13.88 0.91
C GLY A 255 -1.20 13.99 0.08
N SER A 256 -1.02 15.17 -0.51
CA SER A 256 0.19 15.50 -1.27
C SER A 256 1.45 15.39 -0.41
N HIS A 257 2.42 14.62 -0.87
CA HIS A 257 3.65 14.30 -0.14
C HIS A 257 4.89 14.69 -0.93
N TYR A 258 6.04 14.71 -0.23
CA TYR A 258 7.34 15.02 -0.80
C TYR A 258 8.41 14.17 -0.12
N THR A 259 9.19 13.43 -0.90
CA THR A 259 10.41 12.76 -0.44
C THR A 259 11.53 13.09 -1.42
N ALA A 260 12.62 13.66 -0.90
CA ALA A 260 13.79 14.00 -1.70
C ALA A 260 15.02 13.25 -1.21
N VAL A 261 15.80 12.73 -2.14
CA VAL A 261 17.09 12.08 -1.93
C VAL A 261 18.16 12.91 -2.62
N GLU A 262 19.02 13.54 -1.84
CA GLU A 262 20.10 14.39 -2.32
C GLU A 262 21.47 13.75 -2.06
N ARG A 263 22.25 13.49 -3.12
CA ARG A 263 23.66 13.14 -2.98
C ARG A 263 24.49 14.41 -2.95
N SER A 264 25.00 14.75 -1.76
CA SER A 264 25.77 15.95 -1.55
C SER A 264 27.22 15.78 -2.02
N PRO A 265 27.95 16.88 -2.32
CA PRO A 265 29.36 16.83 -2.66
C PRO A 265 30.27 16.48 -1.45
N ARG A 266 29.69 16.32 -0.27
CA ARG A 266 30.38 16.02 1.01
C ARG A 266 30.27 14.56 1.43
N ASP A 267 29.96 13.67 0.52
CA ASP A 267 29.89 12.22 0.75
C ASP A 267 28.75 11.78 1.70
N PHE A 268 27.63 12.51 1.67
CA PHE A 268 26.40 12.13 2.37
C PHE A 268 25.25 12.03 1.38
N VAL A 269 24.31 11.13 1.68
CA VAL A 269 23.02 11.05 1.00
C VAL A 269 21.95 11.48 2.00
N ARG A 270 21.40 12.67 1.77
CA ARG A 270 20.31 13.20 2.59
C ARG A 270 18.97 12.70 2.07
N VAL A 271 18.13 12.19 2.98
CA VAL A 271 16.73 11.92 2.72
C VAL A 271 15.90 12.85 3.58
N VAL A 272 14.95 13.57 2.96
CA VAL A 272 13.91 14.35 3.66
C VAL A 272 12.55 13.89 3.18
N SER A 273 11.59 13.75 4.09
CA SER A 273 10.23 13.31 3.76
C SER A 273 9.18 14.02 4.61
N GLY A 274 8.01 14.31 4.01
CA GLY A 274 6.90 14.98 4.69
C GLY A 274 5.81 15.47 3.74
N ILE A 275 5.06 16.49 4.21
CA ILE A 275 4.02 17.15 3.42
C ILE A 275 4.66 17.89 2.25
N GLN A 276 4.00 17.88 1.07
CA GLN A 276 4.41 18.61 -0.13
C GLN A 276 4.58 20.12 0.17
N PRO A 277 5.79 20.69 -0.02
CA PRO A 277 6.02 22.09 0.29
C PRO A 277 5.55 23.05 -0.80
N GLN A 278 5.30 22.57 -2.03
CA GLN A 278 4.87 23.43 -3.14
C GLN A 278 3.50 24.05 -2.85
N GLY A 279 3.46 25.37 -2.73
CA GLY A 279 2.24 26.09 -2.39
C GLY A 279 1.79 25.96 -0.94
N PHE A 280 2.49 25.19 -0.12
CA PHE A 280 2.20 25.08 1.31
C PHE A 280 2.56 26.39 2.03
N CYS A 281 1.61 26.90 2.80
CA CYS A 281 1.76 28.13 3.54
C CYS A 281 0.84 28.08 4.76
N TRP A 282 1.40 27.65 5.89
CA TRP A 282 0.66 27.50 7.13
C TRP A 282 0.99 28.62 8.10
N ARG A 283 -0.01 29.43 8.43
CA ARG A 283 0.12 30.47 9.45
C ARG A 283 -0.05 29.84 10.82
N LEU A 284 1.03 29.75 11.61
CA LEU A 284 1.04 29.23 12.96
C LEU A 284 0.92 30.38 13.97
N PRO A 285 -0.27 30.55 14.62
CA PRO A 285 -0.48 31.61 15.60
C PRO A 285 0.43 31.51 16.84
N ALA A 286 0.52 32.61 17.60
CA ALA A 286 1.17 32.64 18.89
C ALA A 286 0.54 31.61 19.86
N GLY A 287 1.36 30.84 20.57
CA GLY A 287 0.94 29.81 21.53
C GLY A 287 0.46 28.50 20.91
N GLU A 288 0.38 28.39 19.60
CA GLU A 288 -0.05 27.17 18.90
C GLU A 288 1.12 26.28 18.49
N MET A 289 0.78 25.06 18.06
CA MET A 289 1.76 24.09 17.55
C MET A 289 1.29 23.46 16.22
N PHE A 290 2.26 23.11 15.38
CA PHE A 290 2.04 22.32 14.17
C PHE A 290 2.72 20.97 14.31
N ARG A 291 2.01 19.90 13.90
CA ARG A 291 2.52 18.52 13.88
C ARG A 291 2.57 18.01 12.46
N THR A 292 3.68 17.38 12.09
CA THR A 292 3.78 16.65 10.82
C THR A 292 3.20 15.26 10.95
N PRO A 293 2.81 14.62 9.83
CA PRO A 293 2.56 13.18 9.79
C PRO A 293 3.77 12.37 10.28
N GLU A 294 3.55 11.11 10.64
CA GLU A 294 4.65 10.19 10.96
C GLU A 294 5.29 9.65 9.68
N GLU A 295 6.61 9.48 9.71
CA GLU A 295 7.39 8.72 8.73
C GLU A 295 7.81 7.40 9.34
N ALA A 296 7.52 6.28 8.69
CA ALA A 296 8.01 4.96 9.08
C ALA A 296 9.33 4.67 8.38
N MET A 297 10.37 4.34 9.15
CA MET A 297 11.72 4.04 8.66
C MET A 297 12.11 2.62 9.06
N THR A 298 12.75 1.91 8.14
CA THR A 298 13.32 0.58 8.42
C THR A 298 14.59 0.36 7.60
N VAL A 299 15.40 -0.61 7.99
CA VAL A 299 16.59 -1.05 7.25
C VAL A 299 16.76 -2.55 7.36
N SER A 300 17.27 -3.17 6.30
CA SER A 300 17.59 -4.62 6.30
C SER A 300 18.81 -4.90 5.43
N ALA A 301 19.66 -5.82 5.86
CA ALA A 301 20.72 -6.42 5.05
C ALA A 301 20.24 -7.65 4.25
N GLU A 302 18.98 -8.05 4.44
CA GLU A 302 18.34 -9.19 3.77
C GLU A 302 17.57 -8.72 2.52
N GLY A 303 18.05 -7.69 1.84
CA GLY A 303 17.48 -7.19 0.60
C GLY A 303 16.09 -6.58 0.74
N ARG A 304 15.40 -6.48 -0.42
CA ARG A 304 14.07 -5.88 -0.51
C ARG A 304 12.99 -6.69 0.22
N ASN A 305 13.07 -8.04 0.20
CA ASN A 305 12.14 -8.89 0.95
C ASN A 305 12.29 -8.69 2.46
N GLY A 306 13.51 -8.43 2.96
CA GLY A 306 13.74 -8.10 4.37
C GLY A 306 13.03 -6.82 4.79
N VAL A 307 13.19 -5.72 4.03
CA VAL A 307 12.49 -4.45 4.28
C VAL A 307 10.98 -4.60 4.14
N SER A 308 10.50 -5.32 3.12
CA SER A 308 9.07 -5.61 2.94
C SER A 308 8.50 -6.38 4.13
N GLY A 309 9.24 -7.38 4.63
CA GLY A 309 8.84 -8.14 5.81
C GLY A 309 8.69 -7.27 7.05
N ASN A 310 9.57 -6.27 7.24
CA ASN A 310 9.49 -5.30 8.32
C ASN A 310 8.23 -4.43 8.19
N PHE A 311 8.00 -3.81 7.03
CA PHE A 311 6.78 -3.02 6.78
C PHE A 311 5.51 -3.86 6.90
N HIS A 312 5.48 -5.09 6.38
CA HIS A 312 4.31 -5.96 6.48
C HIS A 312 3.96 -6.30 7.94
N ARG A 313 4.95 -6.56 8.80
CA ARG A 313 4.72 -6.75 10.24
C ARG A 313 4.23 -5.46 10.88
N PHE A 314 4.90 -4.34 10.61
CA PHE A 314 4.53 -3.03 11.14
C PHE A 314 3.08 -2.66 10.77
N ILE A 315 2.69 -2.83 9.51
CA ILE A 315 1.33 -2.55 9.07
C ILE A 315 0.33 -3.43 9.80
N ARG A 316 0.57 -4.75 9.85
CA ARG A 316 -0.35 -5.67 10.50
C ARG A 316 -0.48 -5.43 12.01
N GLU A 317 0.61 -5.10 12.69
CA GLU A 317 0.60 -5.01 14.16
C GLU A 317 0.39 -3.58 14.68
N ASN A 318 0.84 -2.55 13.94
CA ASN A 318 0.93 -1.19 14.45
C ASN A 318 0.15 -0.14 13.63
N ILE A 319 -0.42 -0.51 12.47
CA ILE A 319 -1.22 0.38 11.62
C ILE A 319 -2.68 -0.08 11.55
N LEU A 320 -2.94 -1.33 11.14
CA LEU A 320 -4.29 -1.87 11.01
C LEU A 320 -4.99 -1.96 12.37
N ARG A 321 -6.28 -1.57 12.42
CA ARG A 321 -7.07 -1.49 13.66
C ARG A 321 -8.36 -2.30 13.58
N GLY A 322 -9.00 -2.49 14.73
CA GLY A 322 -10.30 -3.14 14.85
C GLY A 322 -10.28 -4.64 14.60
N GLU A 323 -11.47 -5.23 14.45
CA GLU A 323 -11.64 -6.68 14.27
C GLU A 323 -10.92 -7.20 13.02
N TRP A 324 -10.85 -6.39 11.97
CA TRP A 324 -10.31 -6.77 10.68
C TRP A 324 -8.77 -6.76 10.62
N LYS A 325 -8.08 -6.34 11.67
CA LYS A 325 -6.62 -6.44 11.79
C LYS A 325 -6.13 -7.89 11.60
N LYS A 326 -6.80 -8.86 12.25
CA LYS A 326 -6.41 -10.28 12.26
C LYS A 326 -7.42 -11.22 11.59
N LYS A 327 -8.58 -10.70 11.17
CA LYS A 327 -9.66 -11.47 10.59
C LYS A 327 -9.48 -11.59 9.07
N PRO A 328 -9.41 -12.82 8.52
CA PRO A 328 -9.33 -13.02 7.09
C PRO A 328 -10.49 -12.37 6.34
N ARG A 329 -10.20 -11.74 5.21
CA ARG A 329 -11.20 -11.06 4.37
C ARG A 329 -12.15 -12.08 3.77
N PRO A 330 -13.47 -11.79 3.72
CA PRO A 330 -14.43 -12.64 3.06
C PRO A 330 -14.23 -12.62 1.55
N VAL A 331 -14.55 -13.72 0.87
CA VAL A 331 -14.64 -13.73 -0.59
C VAL A 331 -15.87 -12.95 -1.00
N LEU A 332 -15.69 -11.86 -1.73
CA LEU A 332 -16.78 -11.01 -2.15
C LEU A 332 -17.17 -11.20 -3.63
N LEU A 333 -18.38 -10.79 -3.98
CA LEU A 333 -18.77 -10.47 -5.35
C LEU A 333 -19.25 -9.03 -5.39
N ASN A 334 -18.64 -8.22 -6.25
CA ASN A 334 -19.04 -6.85 -6.56
C ASN A 334 -19.85 -6.84 -7.87
N ASN A 335 -20.94 -6.07 -7.93
CA ASN A 335 -21.80 -6.02 -9.11
C ASN A 335 -21.33 -5.03 -10.18
N TRP A 336 -20.29 -4.22 -9.95
CA TRP A 336 -19.93 -3.12 -10.87
C TRP A 336 -19.67 -3.63 -12.30
N GLU A 337 -18.66 -4.46 -12.53
CA GLU A 337 -18.35 -4.97 -13.86
C GLU A 337 -19.43 -5.94 -14.41
N ALA A 338 -20.36 -6.42 -13.58
CA ALA A 338 -21.48 -7.24 -14.03
C ALA A 338 -22.61 -6.42 -14.66
N HIS A 339 -22.87 -5.22 -14.13
CA HIS A 339 -24.06 -4.45 -14.51
C HIS A 339 -23.81 -2.96 -14.74
N PHE A 340 -22.72 -2.39 -14.25
CA PHE A 340 -22.51 -0.94 -14.19
C PHE A 340 -23.73 -0.25 -13.60
N PHE A 341 -24.27 0.79 -14.26
CA PHE A 341 -25.50 1.50 -13.83
C PHE A 341 -26.81 0.78 -14.22
N ASP A 342 -26.77 -0.24 -15.09
CA ASP A 342 -27.94 -0.97 -15.58
C ASP A 342 -28.35 -2.10 -14.64
N PHE A 343 -28.84 -1.77 -13.47
CA PHE A 343 -29.37 -2.73 -12.52
C PHE A 343 -30.72 -2.31 -11.92
N ASN A 344 -31.41 -3.31 -11.40
CA ASN A 344 -32.57 -3.20 -10.54
C ASN A 344 -32.54 -4.32 -9.49
N GLU A 345 -33.47 -4.28 -8.54
CA GLU A 345 -33.53 -5.26 -7.45
C GLU A 345 -33.55 -6.71 -7.96
N ALA A 346 -34.27 -7.00 -9.05
CA ALA A 346 -34.36 -8.36 -9.60
C ALA A 346 -33.01 -8.87 -10.15
N LYS A 347 -32.28 -8.04 -10.90
CA LYS A 347 -30.94 -8.37 -11.42
C LYS A 347 -29.96 -8.60 -10.25
N LEU A 348 -29.97 -7.73 -9.24
CA LEU A 348 -29.10 -7.86 -8.07
C LEU A 348 -29.38 -9.15 -7.28
N LEU A 349 -30.64 -9.48 -7.03
CA LEU A 349 -31.01 -10.73 -6.37
C LEU A 349 -30.67 -11.97 -7.17
N ALA A 350 -30.75 -11.92 -8.50
CA ALA A 350 -30.32 -13.01 -9.37
C ALA A 350 -28.81 -13.23 -9.29
N LEU A 351 -28.02 -12.15 -9.33
CA LEU A 351 -26.57 -12.21 -9.18
C LEU A 351 -26.17 -12.69 -7.79
N ALA A 352 -26.81 -12.21 -6.73
CA ALA A 352 -26.56 -12.64 -5.35
C ALA A 352 -26.85 -14.15 -5.15
N LYS A 353 -27.89 -14.70 -5.76
CA LYS A 353 -28.15 -16.16 -5.76
C LYS A 353 -27.01 -16.95 -6.42
N GLN A 354 -26.49 -16.44 -7.54
CA GLN A 354 -25.36 -17.07 -8.23
C GLN A 354 -24.07 -16.96 -7.39
N ALA A 355 -23.80 -15.81 -6.79
CA ALA A 355 -22.69 -15.61 -5.86
C ALA A 355 -22.74 -16.61 -4.70
N LYS A 356 -23.90 -16.80 -4.09
CA LYS A 356 -24.09 -17.80 -3.03
C LYS A 356 -23.85 -19.23 -3.53
N ALA A 357 -24.32 -19.54 -4.72
CA ALA A 357 -24.19 -20.89 -5.30
C ALA A 357 -22.73 -21.28 -5.57
N VAL A 358 -21.86 -20.33 -5.88
CA VAL A 358 -20.42 -20.58 -6.06
C VAL A 358 -19.61 -20.46 -4.76
N GLY A 359 -20.24 -20.07 -3.63
CA GLY A 359 -19.61 -20.03 -2.32
C GLY A 359 -19.05 -18.67 -1.89
N ALA A 360 -19.41 -17.58 -2.58
CA ALA A 360 -19.10 -16.22 -2.10
C ALA A 360 -19.72 -15.96 -0.72
N GLU A 361 -19.07 -15.10 0.06
CA GLU A 361 -19.44 -14.80 1.45
C GLU A 361 -20.05 -13.42 1.63
N LEU A 362 -19.77 -12.50 0.70
CA LEU A 362 -20.19 -11.10 0.72
C LEU A 362 -20.67 -10.67 -0.67
N PHE A 363 -21.77 -9.94 -0.73
CA PHE A 363 -22.26 -9.27 -1.94
C PHE A 363 -22.14 -7.76 -1.76
N VAL A 364 -21.50 -7.07 -2.68
CA VAL A 364 -21.29 -5.63 -2.66
C VAL A 364 -22.11 -4.96 -3.75
N LEU A 365 -22.98 -4.03 -3.36
CA LEU A 365 -23.65 -3.11 -4.28
C LEU A 365 -22.78 -1.89 -4.49
N ASP A 366 -22.27 -1.73 -5.70
CA ASP A 366 -21.43 -0.62 -6.12
C ASP A 366 -22.24 0.62 -6.54
N ASP A 367 -21.67 1.57 -7.28
CA ASP A 367 -22.26 2.86 -7.67
C ASP A 367 -23.63 2.75 -8.36
N GLY A 368 -24.48 3.77 -8.23
CA GLY A 368 -25.72 3.91 -8.97
C GLY A 368 -27.02 3.60 -8.22
N TRP A 369 -26.96 3.40 -6.88
CA TRP A 369 -28.14 3.03 -6.07
C TRP A 369 -28.96 4.21 -5.53
N PHE A 370 -28.49 5.46 -5.68
CA PHE A 370 -29.07 6.66 -5.07
C PHE A 370 -29.45 7.71 -6.11
N GLY A 371 -30.31 8.66 -5.72
CA GLY A 371 -30.72 9.82 -6.52
C GLY A 371 -31.11 9.48 -7.96
N GLU A 372 -30.75 10.33 -8.91
CA GLU A 372 -30.86 10.08 -10.35
C GLU A 372 -29.52 9.57 -10.93
N ARG A 373 -28.73 8.84 -10.15
CA ARG A 373 -27.43 8.27 -10.50
C ARG A 373 -27.59 7.11 -11.50
N ASN A 374 -27.87 7.43 -12.76
CA ASN A 374 -27.96 6.47 -13.87
C ASN A 374 -26.74 6.50 -14.79
N SER A 375 -25.79 7.40 -14.52
CA SER A 375 -24.49 7.56 -15.15
C SER A 375 -23.58 8.28 -14.17
N ASP A 376 -22.32 8.50 -14.51
CA ASP A 376 -21.36 9.28 -13.72
C ASP A 376 -21.54 10.80 -13.83
N THR A 377 -22.49 11.28 -14.65
CA THR A 377 -22.70 12.71 -14.91
C THR A 377 -23.65 13.39 -13.94
N ALA A 378 -24.43 12.65 -13.17
CA ALA A 378 -25.49 13.19 -12.28
C ALA A 378 -25.61 12.45 -10.95
N GLY A 379 -26.22 13.12 -9.97
CA GLY A 379 -26.72 12.53 -8.71
C GLY A 379 -25.65 12.29 -7.64
N LEU A 380 -24.36 12.49 -7.90
CA LEU A 380 -23.33 12.34 -6.88
C LEU A 380 -23.48 13.42 -5.81
N GLY A 381 -23.58 13.02 -4.55
CA GLY A 381 -23.91 13.84 -3.40
C GLY A 381 -25.30 13.57 -2.82
N ASP A 382 -26.22 13.01 -3.61
CA ASP A 382 -27.64 12.81 -3.25
C ASP A 382 -27.87 11.40 -2.72
N TYR A 383 -27.45 11.08 -1.50
CA TYR A 383 -27.51 9.72 -0.93
C TYR A 383 -28.92 9.27 -0.52
N THR A 384 -29.94 9.65 -1.29
CA THR A 384 -31.31 9.14 -1.13
C THR A 384 -31.52 7.95 -2.04
N VAL A 385 -31.97 6.82 -1.50
CA VAL A 385 -32.14 5.56 -2.24
C VAL A 385 -33.05 5.73 -3.46
N ASN A 386 -32.60 5.31 -4.62
CA ASN A 386 -33.39 5.32 -5.86
C ASN A 386 -34.47 4.23 -5.80
N ARG A 387 -35.72 4.65 -5.52
CA ARG A 387 -36.87 3.75 -5.38
C ARG A 387 -37.34 3.15 -6.71
N LYS A 388 -36.93 3.67 -7.87
CA LYS A 388 -37.21 3.05 -9.16
C LYS A 388 -36.36 1.79 -9.36
N LYS A 389 -35.10 1.84 -8.96
CA LYS A 389 -34.18 0.67 -8.99
C LYS A 389 -34.41 -0.29 -7.83
N LEU A 390 -34.66 0.24 -6.63
CA LEU A 390 -34.82 -0.49 -5.36
C LEU A 390 -36.17 -0.16 -4.71
N PRO A 391 -37.26 -0.75 -5.17
CA PRO A 391 -38.62 -0.39 -4.71
C PRO A 391 -38.82 -0.55 -3.20
N GLN A 392 -38.17 -1.55 -2.58
CA GLN A 392 -38.27 -1.81 -1.13
C GLN A 392 -37.20 -1.06 -0.32
N GLY A 393 -36.38 -0.22 -1.00
CA GLY A 393 -35.29 0.52 -0.39
C GLY A 393 -34.05 -0.32 -0.11
N MET A 394 -33.04 0.32 0.46
CA MET A 394 -31.76 -0.32 0.77
C MET A 394 -31.91 -1.45 1.79
N ASN A 395 -32.67 -1.20 2.88
CA ASN A 395 -32.88 -2.20 3.91
C ASN A 395 -33.59 -3.46 3.36
N GLY A 396 -34.65 -3.28 2.54
CA GLY A 396 -35.37 -4.41 1.95
C GLY A 396 -34.51 -5.27 1.02
N LEU A 397 -33.59 -4.66 0.23
CA LEU A 397 -32.61 -5.39 -0.56
C LEU A 397 -31.62 -6.13 0.33
N ALA A 398 -31.01 -5.41 1.31
CA ALA A 398 -30.01 -5.95 2.21
C ALA A 398 -30.53 -7.15 3.02
N GLU A 399 -31.78 -7.07 3.54
CA GLU A 399 -32.44 -8.17 4.24
C GLU A 399 -32.62 -9.42 3.35
N LYS A 400 -33.02 -9.24 2.08
CA LYS A 400 -33.15 -10.35 1.16
C LYS A 400 -31.82 -11.03 0.86
N ILE A 401 -30.74 -10.25 0.68
CA ILE A 401 -29.41 -10.79 0.42
C ILE A 401 -28.86 -11.50 1.65
N THR A 402 -29.04 -10.91 2.84
CA THR A 402 -28.60 -11.54 4.10
C THR A 402 -29.39 -12.80 4.43
N ALA A 403 -30.70 -12.85 4.10
CA ALA A 403 -31.49 -14.06 4.21
C ALA A 403 -31.00 -15.21 3.32
N MET A 404 -30.26 -14.93 2.23
CA MET A 404 -29.58 -15.98 1.43
C MET A 404 -28.30 -16.50 2.12
N GLY A 405 -27.90 -15.92 3.26
CA GLY A 405 -26.68 -16.26 3.97
C GLY A 405 -25.41 -15.61 3.37
N LEU A 406 -25.54 -14.48 2.70
CA LEU A 406 -24.46 -13.59 2.29
C LEU A 406 -24.37 -12.41 3.27
N ARG A 407 -23.20 -11.84 3.44
CA ARG A 407 -23.06 -10.49 4.00
C ARG A 407 -23.43 -9.47 2.93
N PHE A 408 -23.74 -8.24 3.35
CA PHE A 408 -24.06 -7.16 2.43
C PHE A 408 -23.08 -5.99 2.59
N GLY A 409 -22.60 -5.46 1.48
CA GLY A 409 -21.71 -4.31 1.38
C GLY A 409 -22.27 -3.22 0.48
N LEU A 410 -21.85 -1.98 0.72
CA LEU A 410 -22.34 -0.81 0.01
C LEU A 410 -21.19 0.15 -0.36
N TRP A 411 -21.27 0.73 -1.54
CA TRP A 411 -20.36 1.75 -2.05
C TRP A 411 -20.82 3.16 -1.75
N PHE A 412 -19.88 4.06 -1.45
CA PHE A 412 -20.06 5.50 -1.28
C PHE A 412 -18.89 6.26 -1.91
N GLU A 413 -19.17 7.45 -2.47
CA GLU A 413 -18.17 8.46 -2.93
C GLU A 413 -18.55 9.83 -2.34
N PRO A 414 -18.45 10.03 -1.02
CA PRO A 414 -19.07 11.19 -0.37
C PRO A 414 -18.18 12.44 -0.34
N GLU A 415 -16.96 12.38 -0.85
CA GLU A 415 -16.03 13.51 -0.92
C GLU A 415 -16.24 14.36 -2.18
N ALA A 416 -17.10 13.92 -3.10
CA ALA A 416 -17.32 14.56 -4.38
C ALA A 416 -18.81 14.84 -4.65
N VAL A 417 -19.08 15.75 -5.59
CA VAL A 417 -20.42 16.17 -5.97
C VAL A 417 -20.50 16.42 -7.48
N ASN A 418 -21.60 15.99 -8.12
CA ASN A 418 -21.88 16.42 -9.49
C ASN A 418 -22.53 17.82 -9.49
N PRO A 419 -22.21 18.69 -10.46
CA PRO A 419 -23.01 19.89 -10.70
C PRO A 419 -24.50 19.59 -10.94
N ASP A 420 -24.82 18.45 -11.56
CA ASP A 420 -26.18 17.94 -11.69
C ASP A 420 -26.54 17.03 -10.51
N SER A 421 -26.70 17.64 -9.33
CA SER A 421 -27.20 17.01 -8.11
C SER A 421 -28.03 17.98 -7.31
N ASP A 422 -28.91 17.50 -6.45
CA ASP A 422 -29.71 18.34 -5.56
C ASP A 422 -28.82 19.00 -4.50
N LEU A 423 -27.78 18.32 -4.04
CA LEU A 423 -26.81 18.86 -3.11
C LEU A 423 -26.12 20.10 -3.70
N TYR A 424 -25.58 20.01 -4.92
CA TYR A 424 -24.90 21.14 -5.53
C TYR A 424 -25.84 22.30 -5.84
N ARG A 425 -27.08 22.05 -6.30
CA ARG A 425 -28.10 23.08 -6.51
C ARG A 425 -28.46 23.83 -5.23
N THR A 426 -28.43 23.14 -4.08
CA THR A 426 -28.76 23.74 -2.77
C THR A 426 -27.54 24.41 -2.14
N HIS A 427 -26.34 23.83 -2.27
CA HIS A 427 -25.10 24.26 -1.65
C HIS A 427 -23.92 24.30 -2.60
N PRO A 428 -23.95 25.15 -3.66
CA PRO A 428 -22.83 25.25 -4.59
C PRO A 428 -21.54 25.75 -3.92
N GLU A 429 -21.67 26.48 -2.81
CA GLU A 429 -20.55 27.01 -2.01
C GLU A 429 -19.80 25.92 -1.20
N TRP A 430 -20.33 24.70 -1.15
CA TRP A 430 -19.65 23.57 -0.50
C TRP A 430 -18.62 22.87 -1.41
N ALA A 431 -18.64 23.17 -2.70
CA ALA A 431 -17.65 22.64 -3.63
C ALA A 431 -16.39 23.50 -3.67
N LEU A 432 -15.23 22.85 -3.81
CA LEU A 432 -13.96 23.52 -4.08
C LEU A 432 -14.02 24.12 -5.50
N GLN A 433 -14.20 25.42 -5.58
CA GLN A 433 -14.26 26.17 -6.84
C GLN A 433 -13.97 27.65 -6.62
N GLN A 434 -13.18 28.25 -7.50
CA GLN A 434 -12.84 29.67 -7.38
C GLN A 434 -13.97 30.54 -7.97
N PRO A 435 -14.53 31.49 -7.20
CA PRO A 435 -15.55 32.42 -7.73
C PRO A 435 -15.06 33.16 -8.96
N GLY A 436 -15.95 33.28 -9.96
CA GLY A 436 -15.64 33.97 -11.22
C GLY A 436 -14.78 33.18 -12.22
N ARG A 437 -14.39 31.96 -11.92
CA ARG A 437 -13.77 31.02 -12.85
C ARG A 437 -14.68 29.85 -13.15
N GLN A 438 -14.61 29.33 -14.37
CA GLN A 438 -15.24 28.03 -14.67
C GLN A 438 -14.47 26.95 -13.94
N PRO A 439 -15.15 26.09 -13.13
CA PRO A 439 -14.49 25.02 -12.42
C PRO A 439 -13.97 23.94 -13.36
N SER A 440 -12.84 23.33 -12.99
CA SER A 440 -12.27 22.19 -13.70
C SER A 440 -12.97 20.92 -13.23
N LEU A 441 -13.67 20.21 -14.12
CA LEU A 441 -14.34 18.94 -13.79
C LEU A 441 -13.40 17.74 -14.05
N GLY A 442 -13.43 16.78 -13.14
CA GLY A 442 -12.89 15.44 -13.35
C GLY A 442 -14.02 14.41 -13.17
N ARG A 443 -14.27 13.52 -14.14
CA ARG A 443 -15.43 12.60 -14.17
C ARG A 443 -16.77 13.32 -13.91
N HIS A 444 -16.94 14.52 -14.47
CA HIS A 444 -18.12 15.36 -14.21
C HIS A 444 -18.34 15.75 -12.73
N GLN A 445 -17.28 15.73 -11.92
CA GLN A 445 -17.34 15.95 -10.47
C GLN A 445 -16.53 17.16 -10.04
N LEU A 446 -16.92 17.71 -8.88
CA LEU A 446 -16.16 18.63 -8.03
C LEU A 446 -15.89 17.97 -6.68
N LEU A 447 -14.82 18.35 -5.96
CA LEU A 447 -14.63 17.96 -4.58
C LEU A 447 -15.46 18.85 -3.65
N LEU A 448 -16.03 18.26 -2.62
CA LEU A 448 -16.61 18.98 -1.49
C LEU A 448 -15.50 19.54 -0.59
N ASP A 449 -15.72 20.72 -0.03
CA ASP A 449 -14.78 21.38 0.89
C ASP A 449 -14.82 20.75 2.29
N LEU A 450 -14.00 19.72 2.52
CA LEU A 450 -13.91 19.04 3.83
C LEU A 450 -13.29 19.90 4.93
N THR A 451 -12.83 21.12 4.62
CA THR A 451 -12.41 22.08 5.66
C THR A 451 -13.60 22.69 6.39
N ARG A 452 -14.81 22.62 5.80
CA ARG A 452 -16.07 23.09 6.37
C ARG A 452 -16.67 22.06 7.32
N PRO A 453 -16.97 22.44 8.58
CA PRO A 453 -17.64 21.53 9.52
C PRO A 453 -19.00 21.04 9.01
N GLU A 454 -19.80 21.93 8.40
CA GLU A 454 -21.12 21.60 7.88
C GLU A 454 -21.09 20.54 6.78
N VAL A 455 -20.05 20.51 5.95
CA VAL A 455 -19.84 19.48 4.92
C VAL A 455 -19.49 18.14 5.56
N ARG A 456 -18.59 18.14 6.54
CA ARG A 456 -18.26 16.93 7.29
C ARG A 456 -19.47 16.35 8.01
N ASP A 457 -20.28 17.22 8.66
CA ASP A 457 -21.52 16.82 9.35
C ASP A 457 -22.55 16.23 8.38
N TYR A 458 -22.70 16.81 7.19
CA TYR A 458 -23.55 16.28 6.13
C TYR A 458 -23.13 14.86 5.71
N ILE A 459 -21.85 14.65 5.45
CA ILE A 459 -21.32 13.34 5.05
C ILE A 459 -21.52 12.32 6.16
N VAL A 460 -21.13 12.65 7.39
CA VAL A 460 -21.28 11.75 8.55
C VAL A 460 -22.73 11.39 8.76
N HIS A 461 -23.66 12.37 8.71
CA HIS A 461 -25.10 12.14 8.89
C HIS A 461 -25.65 11.15 7.85
N ASN A 462 -25.41 11.43 6.54
CA ASN A 462 -25.98 10.60 5.47
C ASN A 462 -25.44 9.17 5.48
N VAL A 463 -24.13 9.00 5.68
CA VAL A 463 -23.52 7.67 5.70
C VAL A 463 -23.97 6.90 6.94
N THR A 464 -23.91 7.50 8.14
CA THR A 464 -24.30 6.81 9.37
C THR A 464 -25.78 6.48 9.40
N HIS A 465 -26.64 7.35 8.84
CA HIS A 465 -28.07 7.04 8.74
C HIS A 465 -28.33 5.73 7.98
N ILE A 466 -27.64 5.50 6.87
CA ILE A 466 -27.78 4.26 6.10
C ILE A 466 -27.18 3.06 6.84
N LEU A 467 -25.98 3.23 7.43
CA LEU A 467 -25.30 2.16 8.17
C LEU A 467 -26.09 1.69 9.40
N ASP A 468 -26.78 2.60 10.08
CA ASP A 468 -27.51 2.29 11.30
C ASP A 468 -28.90 1.66 11.03
N HIS A 469 -29.42 1.78 9.78
CA HIS A 469 -30.74 1.27 9.41
C HIS A 469 -30.70 0.06 8.47
N CYS A 470 -29.51 -0.36 8.03
CA CYS A 470 -29.33 -1.48 7.11
C CYS A 470 -28.24 -2.45 7.63
N PRO A 471 -28.40 -3.77 7.43
CA PRO A 471 -27.43 -4.78 7.87
C PRO A 471 -26.16 -4.80 7.00
N ILE A 472 -25.45 -3.66 6.94
CA ILE A 472 -24.22 -3.46 6.16
C ILE A 472 -23.02 -3.87 7.00
N THR A 473 -22.16 -4.70 6.46
CA THR A 473 -20.92 -5.19 7.12
C THR A 473 -19.65 -4.84 6.36
N TYR A 474 -19.80 -4.17 5.22
CA TYR A 474 -18.70 -3.74 4.35
C TYR A 474 -19.06 -2.42 3.68
N VAL A 475 -18.08 -1.53 3.61
CA VAL A 475 -18.21 -0.26 2.90
C VAL A 475 -17.03 -0.13 1.94
N LYS A 476 -17.31 0.17 0.66
CA LYS A 476 -16.32 0.65 -0.31
C LYS A 476 -16.43 2.18 -0.35
N TRP A 477 -15.39 2.84 0.15
CA TRP A 477 -15.29 4.30 0.18
C TRP A 477 -14.42 4.77 -0.98
N ASP A 478 -15.03 5.49 -1.91
CA ASP A 478 -14.39 5.92 -3.15
C ASP A 478 -14.15 7.43 -3.22
N MET A 479 -13.21 7.83 -4.08
CA MET A 479 -12.92 9.24 -4.42
C MET A 479 -12.24 9.28 -5.80
N ASN A 480 -12.99 9.63 -6.84
CA ASN A 480 -12.58 9.45 -8.24
C ASN A 480 -12.04 10.72 -8.90
N ARG A 481 -11.37 11.58 -8.13
CA ARG A 481 -10.92 12.86 -8.62
C ARG A 481 -9.69 13.39 -7.89
N HIS A 482 -8.73 13.97 -8.64
CA HIS A 482 -7.65 14.76 -8.07
C HIS A 482 -8.15 16.15 -7.62
N MET A 483 -7.46 16.75 -6.66
CA MET A 483 -7.78 18.09 -6.17
C MET A 483 -7.35 19.15 -7.18
N SER A 484 -8.28 20.00 -7.57
CA SER A 484 -8.04 21.19 -8.40
C SER A 484 -8.83 22.36 -7.85
N ASP A 485 -8.71 23.52 -8.48
CA ASP A 485 -9.44 24.74 -8.08
C ASP A 485 -9.28 25.05 -6.59
N LEU A 486 -8.00 25.13 -6.13
CA LEU A 486 -7.60 25.23 -4.73
C LEU A 486 -8.11 26.52 -4.06
N TYR A 487 -9.42 26.61 -3.88
CA TYR A 487 -10.08 27.73 -3.22
C TYR A 487 -11.16 27.25 -2.26
N SER A 488 -11.12 27.76 -1.05
CA SER A 488 -12.17 27.66 -0.03
C SER A 488 -12.47 29.08 0.48
N ALA A 489 -13.73 29.39 0.72
CA ALA A 489 -14.10 30.69 1.33
C ALA A 489 -13.78 30.75 2.83
N VAL A 490 -13.46 29.62 3.46
CA VAL A 490 -13.21 29.52 4.91
C VAL A 490 -11.77 29.14 5.27
N THR A 491 -10.96 28.71 4.28
CA THR A 491 -9.60 28.24 4.52
C THR A 491 -8.62 28.89 3.54
N PRO A 492 -7.46 29.42 4.01
CA PRO A 492 -6.42 29.94 3.13
C PRO A 492 -5.90 28.88 2.16
N GLY A 493 -5.65 29.25 0.91
CA GLY A 493 -5.27 28.31 -0.15
C GLY A 493 -4.01 27.50 0.15
N GLY A 494 -3.01 28.07 0.85
CA GLY A 494 -1.79 27.36 1.24
C GLY A 494 -1.98 26.34 2.36
N GLU A 495 -3.09 26.41 3.11
CA GLU A 495 -3.44 25.45 4.16
C GLU A 495 -4.47 24.41 3.66
N LEU A 496 -5.19 24.72 2.59
CA LEU A 496 -6.34 23.97 2.10
C LEU A 496 -6.05 22.47 1.86
N PRO A 497 -5.00 22.07 1.15
CA PRO A 497 -4.78 20.64 0.90
C PRO A 497 -4.57 19.84 2.18
N HIS A 498 -3.82 20.39 3.15
CA HIS A 498 -3.60 19.70 4.41
C HIS A 498 -4.85 19.68 5.30
N ARG A 499 -5.58 20.79 5.41
CA ARG A 499 -6.84 20.87 6.17
C ARG A 499 -7.92 19.96 5.60
N TYR A 500 -7.96 19.78 4.28
CA TYR A 500 -8.85 18.83 3.61
C TYR A 500 -8.61 17.40 4.11
N ILE A 501 -7.36 16.97 4.15
CA ILE A 501 -6.97 15.63 4.63
C ILE A 501 -7.28 15.45 6.13
N LEU A 502 -7.06 16.48 6.94
CA LEU A 502 -7.49 16.44 8.35
C LEU A 502 -9.01 16.29 8.48
N GLY A 503 -9.77 16.97 7.61
CA GLY A 503 -11.23 16.82 7.52
C GLY A 503 -11.67 15.43 7.08
N LEU A 504 -10.96 14.81 6.14
CA LEU A 504 -11.19 13.41 5.74
C LEU A 504 -10.98 12.45 6.92
N TYR A 505 -9.86 12.58 7.63
CA TYR A 505 -9.59 11.73 8.78
C TYR A 505 -10.63 11.88 9.89
N GLU A 506 -11.12 13.11 10.15
CA GLU A 506 -12.21 13.35 11.09
C GLU A 506 -13.51 12.64 10.67
N VAL A 507 -13.87 12.71 9.38
CA VAL A 507 -15.05 12.03 8.83
C VAL A 507 -14.94 10.52 9.00
N LEU A 508 -13.80 9.94 8.61
CA LEU A 508 -13.57 8.49 8.73
C LEU A 508 -13.60 8.03 10.19
N ASP A 509 -12.98 8.80 11.08
CA ASP A 509 -12.98 8.50 12.52
C ASP A 509 -14.39 8.51 13.10
N ARG A 510 -15.19 9.54 12.82
CA ARG A 510 -16.57 9.68 13.30
C ARG A 510 -17.51 8.59 12.78
N ILE A 511 -17.28 8.08 11.58
CA ILE A 511 -18.11 7.03 10.97
C ILE A 511 -17.69 5.65 11.44
N PHE A 512 -16.39 5.31 11.32
CA PHE A 512 -15.92 3.92 11.39
C PHE A 512 -15.32 3.53 12.75
N THR A 513 -14.76 4.44 13.52
CA THR A 513 -14.26 4.12 14.88
C THR A 513 -15.36 3.57 15.80
N PRO A 514 -16.61 4.09 15.78
CA PRO A 514 -17.72 3.50 16.55
C PRO A 514 -18.27 2.19 15.95
N ARG A 515 -17.85 1.80 14.74
CA ARG A 515 -18.38 0.64 13.98
C ARG A 515 -17.26 -0.32 13.54
N PRO A 516 -16.47 -0.88 14.48
CA PRO A 516 -15.28 -1.69 14.16
C PRO A 516 -15.63 -3.00 13.45
N GLN A 517 -16.88 -3.44 13.46
CA GLN A 517 -17.38 -4.63 12.77
C GLN A 517 -17.50 -4.42 11.24
N ILE A 518 -17.55 -3.17 10.76
CA ILE A 518 -17.62 -2.87 9.33
C ILE A 518 -16.22 -2.98 8.71
N LEU A 519 -16.09 -3.81 7.70
CA LEU A 519 -14.89 -3.83 6.87
C LEU A 519 -14.94 -2.65 5.90
N LEU A 520 -14.07 -1.67 6.13
CA LEU A 520 -13.87 -0.56 5.21
C LEU A 520 -12.83 -0.93 4.16
N GLU A 521 -13.18 -0.75 2.88
CA GLU A 521 -12.26 -0.75 1.75
C GLU A 521 -12.16 0.67 1.21
N SER A 522 -10.96 1.25 1.20
CA SER A 522 -10.70 2.50 0.51
C SER A 522 -10.51 2.25 -0.99
N CYS A 523 -11.18 3.05 -1.80
CA CYS A 523 -10.97 3.18 -3.23
C CYS A 523 -10.71 4.66 -3.55
N SER A 524 -9.93 4.93 -4.56
CA SER A 524 -9.74 6.29 -5.09
C SER A 524 -9.38 6.19 -6.57
N SER A 525 -10.35 5.85 -7.43
CA SER A 525 -10.07 5.38 -8.78
C SER A 525 -8.97 4.30 -8.73
N GLY A 526 -9.22 3.22 -8.01
CA GLY A 526 -8.18 2.26 -7.69
C GLY A 526 -7.29 2.70 -6.53
N GLY A 527 -5.98 2.60 -6.71
CA GLY A 527 -4.95 2.76 -5.69
C GLY A 527 -4.46 4.19 -5.44
N ASN A 528 -5.21 5.25 -5.82
CA ASN A 528 -4.73 6.64 -5.66
C ASN A 528 -4.49 7.11 -4.21
N ARG A 529 -5.01 6.37 -3.20
CA ARG A 529 -4.71 6.55 -1.78
C ARG A 529 -4.29 5.22 -1.12
N PHE A 530 -3.42 4.48 -1.78
CA PHE A 530 -2.83 3.27 -1.20
C PHE A 530 -1.64 3.66 -0.32
N ASP A 531 -1.92 4.06 0.92
CA ASP A 531 -0.94 4.63 1.85
C ASP A 531 -1.20 4.21 3.30
N LEU A 532 -0.22 4.44 4.18
CA LEU A 532 -0.30 4.09 5.60
C LEU A 532 -1.34 4.91 6.37
N GLY A 533 -1.65 6.14 5.94
CA GLY A 533 -2.65 6.99 6.56
C GLY A 533 -4.05 6.40 6.40
N MET A 534 -4.44 6.01 5.18
CA MET A 534 -5.71 5.32 4.94
C MET A 534 -5.79 3.97 5.63
N LEU A 535 -4.68 3.22 5.68
CA LEU A 535 -4.65 1.91 6.35
C LEU A 535 -4.93 1.99 7.86
N CYS A 536 -4.79 3.15 8.49
CA CYS A 536 -5.21 3.36 9.88
C CYS A 536 -6.73 3.26 10.07
N TYR A 537 -7.52 3.49 9.03
CA TYR A 537 -9.00 3.45 9.04
C TYR A 537 -9.54 2.30 8.21
N SER A 538 -8.90 2.03 7.08
CA SER A 538 -9.33 1.08 6.06
C SER A 538 -8.36 -0.09 6.00
N PRO A 539 -8.64 -1.23 6.62
CA PRO A 539 -7.72 -2.37 6.67
C PRO A 539 -7.55 -3.08 5.32
N GLN A 540 -8.24 -2.62 4.29
CA GLN A 540 -8.18 -3.09 2.91
C GLN A 540 -8.31 -1.90 1.97
N ILE A 541 -7.53 -1.90 0.87
CA ILE A 541 -7.56 -0.86 -0.17
C ILE A 541 -7.70 -1.54 -1.53
N TRP A 542 -8.54 -0.98 -2.40
CA TRP A 542 -8.65 -1.39 -3.78
C TRP A 542 -7.37 -1.02 -4.53
N ALA A 543 -6.62 -2.02 -4.99
CA ALA A 543 -5.27 -1.80 -5.51
C ALA A 543 -5.27 -1.08 -6.87
N SER A 544 -6.26 -1.36 -7.72
CA SER A 544 -6.41 -0.77 -9.05
C SER A 544 -7.77 -1.13 -9.63
N ASP A 545 -8.36 -0.20 -10.39
CA ASP A 545 -9.52 -0.47 -11.24
C ASP A 545 -9.19 -1.40 -12.42
N ASN A 546 -7.91 -1.65 -12.67
CA ASN A 546 -7.47 -2.65 -13.63
C ASN A 546 -7.47 -4.04 -12.99
N THR A 547 -8.40 -4.86 -13.37
CA THR A 547 -8.57 -6.24 -12.91
C THR A 547 -7.93 -7.28 -13.83
N ASP A 548 -7.26 -6.86 -14.91
CA ASP A 548 -6.49 -7.73 -15.78
C ASP A 548 -5.36 -8.41 -15.00
N PRO A 549 -5.30 -9.75 -14.92
CA PRO A 549 -4.31 -10.45 -14.12
C PRO A 549 -2.87 -10.16 -14.52
N ILE A 550 -2.62 -9.82 -15.78
CA ILE A 550 -1.25 -9.54 -16.28
C ILE A 550 -0.76 -8.18 -15.81
N GLU A 551 -1.63 -7.16 -15.81
CA GLU A 551 -1.34 -5.86 -15.20
C GLU A 551 -1.21 -5.98 -13.67
N ARG A 552 -2.11 -6.75 -13.05
CA ARG A 552 -2.08 -7.01 -11.60
C ARG A 552 -0.80 -7.70 -11.11
N LEU A 553 -0.12 -8.50 -11.96
CA LEU A 553 1.20 -9.02 -11.61
C LEU A 553 2.17 -7.89 -11.26
N SER A 554 2.24 -6.85 -12.09
CA SER A 554 3.13 -5.69 -11.85
C SER A 554 2.64 -4.84 -10.67
N ILE A 555 1.33 -4.53 -10.62
CA ILE A 555 0.71 -3.68 -9.59
C ILE A 555 0.86 -4.32 -8.19
N GLN A 556 0.47 -5.59 -8.04
CA GLN A 556 0.55 -6.28 -6.74
C GLN A 556 2.01 -6.54 -6.32
N GLN A 557 2.90 -6.84 -7.28
CA GLN A 557 4.33 -6.97 -6.99
C GLN A 557 4.93 -5.65 -6.48
N GLY A 558 4.61 -4.53 -7.12
CA GLY A 558 5.05 -3.22 -6.67
C GLY A 558 4.53 -2.89 -5.27
N LEU A 559 3.22 -2.96 -5.05
CA LEU A 559 2.61 -2.71 -3.75
C LEU A 559 3.21 -3.58 -2.64
N SER A 560 3.58 -4.83 -2.96
CA SER A 560 4.18 -5.77 -1.99
C SER A 560 5.55 -5.34 -1.45
N LEU A 561 6.20 -4.33 -2.04
CA LEU A 561 7.42 -3.75 -1.47
C LEU A 561 7.16 -3.11 -0.10
N PHE A 562 5.96 -2.55 0.11
CA PHE A 562 5.59 -1.86 1.33
C PHE A 562 4.39 -2.47 2.05
N TYR A 563 3.41 -3.02 1.32
CA TYR A 563 2.08 -3.37 1.85
C TYR A 563 1.83 -4.88 1.82
N PRO A 564 1.30 -5.47 2.92
CA PRO A 564 1.02 -6.91 2.97
C PRO A 564 -0.21 -7.29 2.12
N PRO A 565 -0.28 -8.53 1.59
CA PRO A 565 -1.40 -8.98 0.76
C PRO A 565 -2.79 -8.82 1.39
N CYS A 566 -2.92 -8.90 2.73
CA CYS A 566 -4.20 -8.71 3.41
C CYS A 566 -4.80 -7.30 3.23
N THR A 567 -4.01 -6.33 2.78
CA THR A 567 -4.45 -4.96 2.54
C THR A 567 -4.85 -4.70 1.09
N MET A 568 -4.60 -5.64 0.17
CA MET A 568 -4.82 -5.47 -1.27
C MET A 568 -6.12 -6.13 -1.70
N GLY A 569 -7.11 -5.34 -2.14
CA GLY A 569 -8.26 -5.87 -2.88
C GLY A 569 -7.85 -6.44 -4.24
N ALA A 570 -8.24 -7.67 -4.55
CA ALA A 570 -7.89 -8.34 -5.79
C ALA A 570 -9.07 -9.17 -6.33
N HIS A 571 -9.56 -8.83 -7.52
CA HIS A 571 -10.75 -9.45 -8.08
C HIS A 571 -10.46 -10.23 -9.35
N VAL A 572 -11.25 -11.29 -9.55
CA VAL A 572 -11.36 -12.06 -10.79
C VAL A 572 -12.44 -11.41 -11.63
N SER A 573 -12.09 -10.92 -12.81
CA SER A 573 -12.99 -10.22 -13.72
C SER A 573 -13.37 -11.03 -14.95
N GLN A 574 -14.18 -10.44 -15.83
CA GLN A 574 -14.61 -11.01 -17.12
C GLN A 574 -13.42 -11.13 -18.10
N SER A 575 -13.55 -11.99 -19.10
CA SER A 575 -12.61 -12.10 -20.23
C SER A 575 -13.42 -12.20 -21.54
N PRO A 576 -13.12 -11.39 -22.57
CA PRO A 576 -12.04 -10.38 -22.66
C PRO A 576 -12.15 -9.28 -21.59
N HIS A 577 -11.00 -8.77 -21.13
CA HIS A 577 -10.95 -7.70 -20.14
C HIS A 577 -11.40 -6.36 -20.73
N GLN A 578 -12.23 -5.60 -20.00
CA GLN A 578 -12.88 -4.39 -20.51
C GLN A 578 -11.90 -3.26 -20.93
N GLN A 579 -10.74 -3.16 -20.28
CA GLN A 579 -9.78 -2.08 -20.56
C GLN A 579 -8.69 -2.50 -21.53
N THR A 580 -8.19 -3.74 -21.41
CA THR A 580 -7.06 -4.24 -22.21
C THR A 580 -7.49 -5.09 -23.39
N LEU A 581 -8.75 -5.51 -23.47
CA LEU A 581 -9.30 -6.50 -24.43
C LEU A 581 -8.55 -7.85 -24.40
N ARG A 582 -7.73 -8.07 -23.38
CA ARG A 582 -6.92 -9.29 -23.23
C ARG A 582 -7.80 -10.47 -22.84
N GLN A 583 -7.53 -11.59 -23.47
CA GLN A 583 -8.19 -12.87 -23.15
C GLN A 583 -7.26 -13.70 -22.27
N THR A 584 -7.65 -13.93 -21.03
CA THR A 584 -6.84 -14.63 -20.05
C THR A 584 -7.56 -15.87 -19.50
N PRO A 585 -6.85 -16.95 -19.17
CA PRO A 585 -7.46 -18.11 -18.53
C PRO A 585 -8.10 -17.76 -17.18
N LEU A 586 -9.27 -18.36 -16.89
CA LEU A 586 -9.92 -18.19 -15.58
C LEU A 586 -9.01 -18.64 -14.42
N SER A 587 -8.16 -19.63 -14.64
CA SER A 587 -7.13 -20.04 -13.67
C SER A 587 -6.12 -18.93 -13.39
N THR A 588 -5.61 -18.22 -14.39
CA THR A 588 -4.64 -17.14 -14.19
C THR A 588 -5.28 -15.95 -13.49
N ARG A 589 -6.51 -15.57 -13.86
CA ARG A 589 -7.26 -14.52 -13.15
C ARG A 589 -7.36 -14.81 -11.65
N PHE A 590 -7.72 -16.06 -11.32
CA PHE A 590 -7.77 -16.52 -9.93
C PHE A 590 -6.40 -16.61 -9.26
N ASN A 591 -5.41 -17.24 -9.90
CA ASN A 591 -4.10 -17.48 -9.31
C ASN A 591 -3.41 -16.20 -8.88
N VAL A 592 -3.56 -15.12 -9.67
CA VAL A 592 -3.03 -13.78 -9.33
C VAL A 592 -3.86 -13.11 -8.24
N ALA A 593 -5.18 -13.12 -8.37
CA ALA A 593 -6.08 -12.50 -7.38
C ALA A 593 -6.01 -13.19 -6.00
N ALA A 594 -5.66 -14.46 -5.94
CA ALA A 594 -5.52 -15.22 -4.70
C ALA A 594 -4.44 -14.63 -3.75
N PHE A 595 -3.45 -13.89 -4.28
CA PHE A 595 -2.44 -13.20 -3.47
C PHE A 595 -2.92 -11.82 -2.99
N GLY A 596 -4.19 -11.71 -2.62
CA GLY A 596 -4.83 -10.54 -2.04
C GLY A 596 -6.13 -10.92 -1.34
N ALA A 597 -6.96 -9.91 -1.00
CA ALA A 597 -8.34 -10.10 -0.57
C ALA A 597 -9.19 -10.45 -1.79
N LEU A 598 -9.48 -11.74 -1.96
CA LEU A 598 -10.13 -12.27 -3.16
C LEU A 598 -11.58 -11.79 -3.31
N GLY A 599 -11.90 -11.29 -4.47
CA GLY A 599 -13.26 -11.04 -4.93
C GLY A 599 -13.49 -11.51 -6.36
N TYR A 600 -14.75 -11.46 -6.77
CA TYR A 600 -15.19 -11.66 -8.15
C TYR A 600 -15.97 -10.42 -8.58
N GLU A 601 -15.74 -9.98 -9.80
CA GLU A 601 -16.36 -8.79 -10.38
C GLU A 601 -16.71 -9.07 -11.84
N MET A 602 -17.79 -9.82 -12.03
CA MET A 602 -18.27 -10.28 -13.33
C MET A 602 -19.71 -10.76 -13.26
N ASP A 603 -20.39 -10.82 -14.40
CA ASP A 603 -21.68 -11.52 -14.49
C ASP A 603 -21.48 -13.04 -14.48
N LEU A 604 -21.72 -13.65 -13.30
CA LEU A 604 -21.68 -15.11 -13.17
C LEU A 604 -22.73 -15.82 -14.05
N GLY A 605 -23.75 -15.08 -14.52
CA GLY A 605 -24.78 -15.62 -15.42
C GLY A 605 -24.21 -16.04 -16.78
N GLU A 606 -23.21 -15.34 -17.26
CA GLU A 606 -22.55 -15.58 -18.55
C GLU A 606 -21.60 -16.79 -18.54
N LEU A 607 -21.18 -17.24 -17.36
CA LEU A 607 -20.29 -18.38 -17.23
C LEU A 607 -20.98 -19.70 -17.63
N SER A 608 -20.23 -20.55 -18.31
CA SER A 608 -20.65 -21.92 -18.57
C SER A 608 -20.78 -22.74 -17.27
N PRO A 609 -21.55 -23.83 -17.24
CA PRO A 609 -21.64 -24.71 -16.07
C PRO A 609 -20.27 -25.23 -15.60
N GLN A 610 -19.31 -25.42 -16.49
CA GLN A 610 -17.96 -25.87 -16.17
C GLN A 610 -17.17 -24.75 -15.47
N GLU A 611 -17.24 -23.52 -15.96
CA GLU A 611 -16.60 -22.37 -15.35
C GLU A 611 -17.17 -22.05 -13.96
N LYS A 612 -18.51 -22.16 -13.78
CA LYS A 612 -19.14 -22.04 -12.46
C LYS A 612 -18.62 -23.07 -11.46
N LYS A 613 -18.42 -24.31 -11.89
CA LYS A 613 -17.78 -25.33 -11.05
C LYS A 613 -16.34 -24.99 -10.73
N GLN A 614 -15.60 -24.44 -11.69
CA GLN A 614 -14.22 -23.99 -11.48
C GLN A 614 -14.17 -22.84 -10.47
N VAL A 615 -15.04 -21.82 -10.59
CA VAL A 615 -15.14 -20.72 -9.63
C VAL A 615 -15.45 -21.25 -8.23
N ALA A 616 -16.41 -22.17 -8.08
CA ALA A 616 -16.72 -22.77 -6.78
C ALA A 616 -15.53 -23.52 -6.18
N ALA A 617 -14.79 -24.28 -6.98
CA ALA A 617 -13.58 -24.97 -6.53
C ALA A 617 -12.46 -23.97 -6.14
N GLN A 618 -12.30 -22.89 -6.88
CA GLN A 618 -11.36 -21.81 -6.56
C GLN A 618 -11.67 -21.13 -5.22
N ILE A 619 -12.94 -20.82 -4.98
CA ILE A 619 -13.40 -20.20 -3.73
C ILE A 619 -13.16 -21.14 -2.54
N GLU A 620 -13.52 -22.43 -2.70
CA GLU A 620 -13.31 -23.42 -1.65
C GLU A 620 -11.82 -23.61 -1.31
N TRP A 621 -10.97 -23.71 -2.33
CA TRP A 621 -9.53 -23.80 -2.17
C TRP A 621 -8.98 -22.53 -1.49
N TYR A 622 -9.40 -21.34 -1.92
CA TYR A 622 -8.97 -20.08 -1.32
C TYR A 622 -9.37 -19.99 0.16
N ARG A 623 -10.58 -20.40 0.53
CA ARG A 623 -11.03 -20.40 1.92
C ARG A 623 -10.16 -21.27 2.82
N GLN A 624 -9.63 -22.37 2.29
CA GLN A 624 -8.70 -23.26 3.00
C GLN A 624 -7.34 -22.60 3.23
N TYR A 625 -6.81 -21.87 2.25
CA TYR A 625 -5.45 -21.33 2.27
C TYR A 625 -5.38 -19.81 2.46
N ARG A 626 -6.49 -19.09 2.53
CA ARG A 626 -6.51 -17.62 2.60
C ARG A 626 -5.72 -17.03 3.77
N THR A 627 -5.63 -17.71 4.89
CA THR A 627 -4.85 -17.25 6.06
C THR A 627 -3.37 -17.17 5.71
N ILE A 628 -2.83 -18.16 4.97
CA ILE A 628 -1.45 -18.14 4.51
C ILE A 628 -1.26 -17.06 3.44
N LEU A 629 -2.18 -16.97 2.49
CA LEU A 629 -2.12 -16.00 1.38
C LEU A 629 -2.20 -14.55 1.87
N GLN A 630 -3.05 -14.26 2.86
CA GLN A 630 -3.26 -12.91 3.39
C GLN A 630 -2.25 -12.51 4.47
N TYR A 631 -1.87 -13.45 5.35
CA TYR A 631 -1.10 -13.15 6.57
C TYR A 631 0.26 -13.86 6.65
N GLY A 632 0.57 -14.76 5.74
CA GLY A 632 1.90 -15.37 5.63
C GLY A 632 2.98 -14.35 5.29
N THR A 633 4.22 -14.81 5.35
CA THR A 633 5.36 -14.03 4.85
C THR A 633 5.33 -14.04 3.33
N PHE A 634 5.06 -12.89 2.74
CA PHE A 634 5.07 -12.74 1.28
C PHE A 634 6.51 -12.52 0.78
N LEU A 635 6.90 -13.25 -0.25
CA LEU A 635 8.22 -13.20 -0.85
C LEU A 635 8.09 -13.04 -2.37
N ARG A 636 8.81 -12.08 -2.93
CA ARG A 636 9.08 -11.97 -4.37
C ARG A 636 10.28 -12.84 -4.68
N ILE A 637 10.15 -13.71 -5.65
CA ILE A 637 11.19 -14.70 -5.98
C ILE A 637 11.78 -14.33 -7.35
N PRO A 638 13.09 -14.02 -7.43
CA PRO A 638 13.74 -13.75 -8.71
C PRO A 638 13.74 -14.99 -9.61
N THR A 639 13.24 -14.85 -10.82
CA THR A 639 13.22 -15.94 -11.82
C THR A 639 14.32 -15.85 -12.85
N GLY A 640 15.07 -14.74 -12.90
CA GLY A 640 16.02 -14.44 -13.98
C GLY A 640 15.33 -14.17 -15.32
N ARG A 641 14.01 -14.16 -15.40
CA ARG A 641 13.20 -13.96 -16.61
C ARG A 641 12.23 -12.79 -16.42
N LYS A 642 12.18 -11.88 -17.38
CA LYS A 642 11.26 -10.73 -17.36
C LYS A 642 9.79 -11.11 -17.62
N ASP A 643 9.55 -12.24 -18.27
CA ASP A 643 8.26 -12.76 -18.66
C ASP A 643 7.66 -13.74 -17.62
N LEU A 644 8.37 -14.02 -16.54
CA LEU A 644 7.95 -14.96 -15.51
C LEU A 644 8.00 -14.32 -14.12
N PHE A 645 6.85 -14.28 -13.47
CA PHE A 645 6.69 -13.85 -12.08
C PHE A 645 6.63 -15.05 -11.16
N SER A 646 7.25 -14.94 -9.99
CA SER A 646 7.16 -15.93 -8.93
C SER A 646 6.96 -15.26 -7.57
N TRP A 647 5.92 -15.67 -6.86
CA TRP A 647 5.60 -15.21 -5.51
C TRP A 647 5.40 -16.40 -4.58
N ALA A 648 5.77 -16.25 -3.32
CA ALA A 648 5.43 -17.21 -2.29
C ALA A 648 4.78 -16.53 -1.08
N ALA A 649 3.81 -17.19 -0.48
CA ALA A 649 3.29 -16.89 0.84
C ALA A 649 3.64 -18.07 1.77
N VAL A 650 4.51 -17.83 2.75
CA VAL A 650 4.99 -18.84 3.69
C VAL A 650 4.28 -18.66 5.02
N SER A 651 3.74 -19.76 5.58
CA SER A 651 3.07 -19.73 6.88
C SER A 651 4.05 -19.35 8.02
N PRO A 652 3.57 -18.73 9.12
CA PRO A 652 4.45 -18.30 10.23
C PRO A 652 5.23 -19.45 10.88
N ASP A 653 4.64 -20.64 10.95
CA ASP A 653 5.26 -21.88 11.45
C ASP A 653 6.27 -22.49 10.47
N ARG A 654 6.31 -22.00 9.22
CA ARG A 654 7.12 -22.52 8.10
C ARG A 654 6.78 -23.95 7.70
N ASP A 655 5.58 -24.42 8.03
CA ASP A 655 5.11 -25.75 7.69
C ASP A 655 4.47 -25.83 6.32
N ARG A 656 3.97 -24.70 5.83
CA ARG A 656 3.27 -24.61 4.55
C ARG A 656 3.66 -23.35 3.77
N ALA A 657 3.61 -23.48 2.43
CA ALA A 657 3.69 -22.34 1.55
C ALA A 657 2.76 -22.51 0.34
N VAL A 658 2.28 -21.40 -0.18
CA VAL A 658 1.61 -21.32 -1.48
C VAL A 658 2.51 -20.52 -2.41
N VAL A 659 2.80 -21.06 -3.60
CA VAL A 659 3.70 -20.44 -4.57
C VAL A 659 2.96 -20.23 -5.88
N LEU A 660 3.06 -19.02 -6.43
CA LEU A 660 2.62 -18.67 -7.77
C LEU A 660 3.81 -18.70 -8.74
N LEU A 661 3.61 -19.33 -9.89
CA LEU A 661 4.36 -19.03 -11.10
C LEU A 661 3.39 -18.53 -12.16
N ALA A 662 3.67 -17.35 -12.76
CA ALA A 662 2.82 -16.74 -13.79
C ALA A 662 3.67 -16.20 -14.93
N GLN A 663 3.35 -16.63 -16.15
CA GLN A 663 4.04 -16.26 -17.37
C GLN A 663 3.20 -15.25 -18.17
N THR A 664 3.82 -14.14 -18.58
CA THR A 664 3.14 -13.14 -19.43
C THR A 664 3.16 -13.52 -20.91
N LEU A 665 4.28 -14.02 -21.38
CA LEU A 665 4.46 -14.48 -22.78
C LEU A 665 5.13 -15.84 -22.81
N CYS A 666 4.67 -16.71 -23.70
CA CYS A 666 5.30 -18.00 -23.97
C CYS A 666 6.51 -17.81 -24.91
N ARG A 667 7.64 -18.37 -24.52
CA ARG A 667 8.84 -18.41 -25.36
C ARG A 667 8.86 -19.70 -26.20
N ALA A 668 9.33 -19.62 -27.41
CA ALA A 668 9.72 -20.80 -28.15
C ALA A 668 10.98 -21.43 -27.52
N ALA A 669 10.98 -22.73 -27.30
CA ALA A 669 12.06 -23.46 -26.61
C ALA A 669 12.48 -22.82 -25.28
N PRO A 670 11.58 -22.70 -24.29
CA PRO A 670 11.90 -22.08 -23.01
C PRO A 670 12.91 -22.96 -22.24
N PRO A 671 13.75 -22.37 -21.39
CA PRO A 671 14.52 -23.15 -20.44
C PRO A 671 13.60 -23.88 -19.47
N ALA A 672 14.11 -24.90 -18.78
CA ALA A 672 13.35 -25.55 -17.71
C ALA A 672 13.00 -24.52 -16.62
N ASP A 673 11.76 -24.53 -16.21
CA ASP A 673 11.32 -23.68 -15.08
C ASP A 673 11.68 -24.32 -13.76
N ILE A 674 12.12 -23.50 -12.83
CA ILE A 674 12.59 -23.91 -11.50
C ILE A 674 11.66 -23.29 -10.46
N LEU A 675 11.14 -24.12 -9.56
CA LEU A 675 10.38 -23.67 -8.40
C LEU A 675 11.35 -23.42 -7.24
N THR A 676 11.45 -22.19 -6.80
CA THR A 676 12.24 -21.77 -5.64
C THR A 676 11.32 -21.30 -4.52
N VAL A 677 11.55 -21.74 -3.29
CA VAL A 677 10.75 -21.37 -2.12
C VAL A 677 11.69 -21.09 -0.93
N PRO A 678 12.14 -19.85 -0.76
CA PRO A 678 12.92 -19.46 0.41
C PRO A 678 12.05 -19.39 1.67
N GLY A 679 12.68 -19.35 2.84
CA GLY A 679 12.01 -19.12 4.12
C GLY A 679 11.45 -20.35 4.82
N LEU A 680 11.48 -21.53 4.22
CA LEU A 680 11.14 -22.81 4.85
C LEU A 680 12.25 -23.30 5.79
N ARG A 681 11.97 -24.33 6.62
CA ARG A 681 12.99 -24.97 7.47
C ARG A 681 13.93 -25.82 6.59
N PRO A 682 15.25 -25.51 6.53
CA PRO A 682 16.16 -26.18 5.58
C PRO A 682 16.22 -27.71 5.73
N ASP A 683 16.20 -28.19 6.97
CA ASP A 683 16.37 -29.60 7.30
C ASP A 683 15.06 -30.41 7.27
N ALA A 684 13.92 -29.73 7.18
CA ALA A 684 12.61 -30.37 7.13
C ALA A 684 12.28 -30.88 5.72
N ARG A 685 11.46 -31.93 5.64
CA ARG A 685 10.98 -32.53 4.39
C ARG A 685 9.60 -31.99 4.06
N TYR A 686 9.40 -31.62 2.81
CA TYR A 686 8.14 -31.09 2.31
C TYR A 686 7.66 -31.86 1.09
N ARG A 687 6.35 -31.97 0.95
CA ARG A 687 5.69 -32.37 -0.29
C ARG A 687 5.30 -31.11 -1.05
N VAL A 688 5.70 -31.02 -2.30
CA VAL A 688 5.27 -30.00 -3.25
C VAL A 688 4.27 -30.63 -4.18
N THR A 689 3.11 -30.00 -4.36
CA THR A 689 2.08 -30.44 -5.30
C THR A 689 1.57 -29.26 -6.13
N ALA A 690 1.38 -29.48 -7.44
CA ALA A 690 0.70 -28.51 -8.28
C ALA A 690 -0.79 -28.50 -7.93
N VAL A 691 -1.37 -27.31 -7.71
CA VAL A 691 -2.81 -27.19 -7.46
C VAL A 691 -3.56 -27.59 -8.73
N PRO A 692 -4.52 -28.54 -8.67
CA PRO A 692 -5.20 -29.05 -9.86
C PRO A 692 -5.90 -27.94 -10.66
N GLN A 693 -5.59 -27.84 -11.94
CA GLN A 693 -6.29 -26.92 -12.86
C GLN A 693 -6.52 -27.58 -14.21
N LYS A 694 -7.43 -27.02 -15.01
CA LYS A 694 -7.81 -27.54 -16.30
C LYS A 694 -7.76 -26.46 -17.36
N VAL A 695 -7.40 -26.87 -18.58
CA VAL A 695 -7.30 -26.01 -19.76
C VAL A 695 -8.39 -26.37 -20.77
N ALA A 696 -9.13 -25.38 -21.23
CA ALA A 696 -10.15 -25.55 -22.25
C ALA A 696 -9.54 -26.05 -23.58
N VAL A 697 -10.13 -27.05 -24.20
CA VAL A 697 -9.65 -27.60 -25.49
C VAL A 697 -9.65 -26.54 -26.58
N ALA A 698 -10.56 -25.56 -26.53
CA ALA A 698 -10.61 -24.42 -27.45
C ALA A 698 -9.30 -23.61 -27.50
N ARG A 699 -8.47 -23.65 -26.44
CA ARG A 699 -7.18 -22.95 -26.41
C ARG A 699 -6.20 -23.43 -27.49
N PHE A 700 -6.35 -24.68 -27.95
CA PHE A 700 -5.56 -25.24 -29.03
C PHE A 700 -6.01 -24.76 -30.44
N GLY A 701 -7.16 -24.08 -30.53
CA GLY A 701 -7.67 -23.51 -31.77
C GLY A 701 -7.72 -24.52 -32.92
N GLY A 702 -7.23 -24.15 -34.09
CA GLY A 702 -7.18 -25.02 -35.27
C GLY A 702 -6.28 -26.24 -35.16
N LEU A 703 -5.41 -26.35 -34.16
CA LEU A 703 -4.57 -27.53 -33.94
C LEU A 703 -5.38 -28.77 -33.59
N VAL A 704 -6.57 -28.61 -33.01
CA VAL A 704 -7.45 -29.72 -32.64
C VAL A 704 -7.77 -30.63 -33.85
N LYS A 705 -7.91 -30.07 -35.06
CA LYS A 705 -8.16 -30.84 -36.28
C LYS A 705 -7.03 -31.82 -36.65
N HIS A 706 -5.81 -31.63 -36.13
CA HIS A 706 -4.65 -32.48 -36.41
C HIS A 706 -4.51 -33.62 -35.40
N ILE A 707 -5.19 -33.52 -34.26
CA ILE A 707 -5.06 -34.47 -33.14
C ILE A 707 -6.29 -35.42 -33.14
N THR A 708 -7.40 -34.99 -33.66
CA THR A 708 -8.65 -35.77 -33.71
C THR A 708 -8.79 -36.58 -35.00
N PRO A 709 -9.39 -37.80 -34.95
CA PRO A 709 -9.63 -38.63 -36.14
C PRO A 709 -10.57 -37.97 -37.15
N VAL A 710 -11.37 -37.02 -36.71
CA VAL A 710 -12.31 -36.25 -37.51
C VAL A 710 -11.84 -34.80 -37.56
N LYS A 711 -11.85 -34.17 -38.74
CA LYS A 711 -11.51 -32.74 -38.90
C LYS A 711 -12.57 -31.87 -38.22
N LEU A 712 -12.32 -31.49 -36.99
CA LEU A 712 -13.20 -30.61 -36.21
C LEU A 712 -12.81 -29.15 -36.46
N ALA A 713 -13.79 -28.30 -36.75
CA ALA A 713 -13.59 -26.86 -36.77
C ALA A 713 -13.52 -26.35 -35.30
N ALA A 714 -12.53 -25.50 -34.97
CA ALA A 714 -12.34 -24.96 -33.63
C ALA A 714 -13.61 -24.29 -33.07
N ASP A 715 -14.37 -23.60 -33.93
CA ASP A 715 -15.62 -22.89 -33.59
C ASP A 715 -16.89 -23.70 -33.94
N GLY A 716 -16.74 -24.96 -34.34
CA GLY A 716 -17.87 -25.82 -34.73
C GLY A 716 -18.75 -26.21 -33.55
N LEU A 717 -20.01 -26.60 -33.85
CA LEU A 717 -21.00 -26.99 -32.85
C LEU A 717 -20.48 -28.11 -31.91
N ILE A 718 -19.75 -29.07 -32.47
CA ILE A 718 -19.15 -30.19 -31.71
C ILE A 718 -18.13 -29.67 -30.73
N MET A 719 -17.21 -28.78 -31.16
CA MET A 719 -16.20 -28.21 -30.30
C MET A 719 -16.79 -27.32 -29.21
N ARG A 720 -17.83 -26.55 -29.50
CA ARG A 720 -18.58 -25.80 -28.48
C ARG A 720 -19.19 -26.71 -27.41
N THR A 721 -19.70 -27.89 -27.82
CA THR A 721 -20.24 -28.89 -26.88
C THR A 721 -19.11 -29.53 -26.06
N VAL A 722 -17.99 -29.90 -26.70
CA VAL A 722 -16.82 -30.45 -26.01
C VAL A 722 -16.32 -29.46 -24.97
N ASN A 723 -16.13 -28.20 -25.32
CA ASN A 723 -15.63 -27.17 -24.38
C ASN A 723 -16.57 -26.89 -23.18
N ARG A 724 -17.88 -27.19 -23.33
CA ARG A 724 -18.83 -27.07 -22.19
C ARG A 724 -18.71 -28.19 -21.18
N HIS A 725 -18.17 -29.34 -21.55
CA HIS A 725 -18.21 -30.55 -20.72
C HIS A 725 -16.85 -31.18 -20.46
N TYR A 726 -15.83 -30.82 -21.22
CA TYR A 726 -14.50 -31.41 -21.15
C TYR A 726 -13.40 -30.35 -21.17
N ALA A 727 -12.40 -30.53 -20.34
CA ALA A 727 -11.16 -29.73 -20.30
C ALA A 727 -9.98 -30.65 -19.97
N LEU A 728 -8.83 -30.36 -20.56
CA LEU A 728 -7.60 -31.13 -20.37
C LEU A 728 -6.98 -30.82 -19.00
N PRO A 729 -6.42 -31.80 -18.28
CA PRO A 729 -5.58 -31.53 -17.12
C PRO A 729 -4.35 -30.73 -17.57
N ASP A 730 -3.90 -29.84 -16.72
CA ASP A 730 -2.72 -29.01 -16.95
C ASP A 730 -1.59 -29.56 -16.06
N GLY A 731 -0.86 -30.53 -16.55
CA GLY A 731 0.30 -31.18 -15.99
C GLY A 731 0.33 -31.37 -14.46
N ASP A 732 0.19 -32.59 -13.99
CA ASP A 732 0.33 -32.87 -12.56
C ASP A 732 1.80 -32.88 -12.16
N PHE A 733 2.12 -32.35 -10.98
CA PHE A 733 3.46 -32.32 -10.40
C PHE A 733 3.40 -32.66 -8.92
N SER A 734 4.25 -33.57 -8.50
CA SER A 734 4.45 -33.87 -7.07
C SER A 734 5.90 -34.28 -6.82
N ALA A 735 6.50 -33.71 -5.77
CA ALA A 735 7.87 -34.02 -5.35
C ALA A 735 8.00 -33.97 -3.83
N GLU A 736 8.84 -34.82 -3.25
CA GLU A 736 9.18 -34.79 -1.82
C GLU A 736 10.65 -34.39 -1.66
N VAL A 737 10.90 -33.20 -1.14
CA VAL A 737 12.22 -32.58 -1.08
C VAL A 737 12.46 -31.88 0.25
N SER A 738 13.72 -31.59 0.58
CA SER A 738 14.07 -30.79 1.75
C SER A 738 13.79 -29.30 1.52
N GLY A 739 13.61 -28.53 2.60
CA GLY A 739 13.52 -27.08 2.50
C GLY A 739 14.77 -26.45 1.89
N ALA A 740 15.95 -27.03 2.14
CA ALA A 740 17.19 -26.59 1.50
C ALA A 740 17.15 -26.78 -0.03
N ALA A 741 16.61 -27.90 -0.52
CA ALA A 741 16.46 -28.13 -1.97
C ALA A 741 15.42 -27.14 -2.58
N LEU A 742 14.34 -26.83 -1.85
CA LEU A 742 13.38 -25.81 -2.28
C LEU A 742 14.00 -24.41 -2.34
N ALA A 743 14.87 -24.06 -1.42
CA ALA A 743 15.58 -22.80 -1.47
C ALA A 743 16.60 -22.74 -2.63
N ALA A 744 17.20 -23.89 -3.00
CA ALA A 744 18.13 -24.01 -4.13
C ALA A 744 17.41 -24.05 -5.49
N GLY A 745 16.19 -24.55 -5.53
CA GLY A 745 15.35 -24.68 -6.72
C GLY A 745 15.12 -26.11 -7.16
N VAL A 746 13.85 -26.43 -7.41
CA VAL A 746 13.39 -27.75 -7.87
C VAL A 746 12.89 -27.63 -9.31
N PRO A 747 13.45 -28.41 -10.27
CA PRO A 747 12.98 -28.40 -11.65
C PRO A 747 11.52 -28.86 -11.73
N LEU A 748 10.74 -28.16 -12.55
CA LEU A 748 9.37 -28.51 -12.87
C LEU A 748 9.30 -29.32 -14.16
N ASN A 749 8.17 -30.01 -14.37
CA ASN A 749 7.86 -30.67 -15.62
C ASN A 749 7.82 -29.70 -16.81
N ASP A 750 8.03 -30.23 -18.03
CA ASP A 750 8.16 -29.42 -19.24
C ASP A 750 6.85 -28.73 -19.63
N GLN A 751 6.97 -27.61 -20.35
CA GLN A 751 5.85 -26.98 -21.05
C GLN A 751 5.58 -27.68 -22.39
N PHE A 752 4.31 -27.69 -22.82
CA PHE A 752 3.91 -28.17 -24.13
C PHE A 752 4.55 -27.33 -25.25
N LEU A 753 5.28 -27.99 -26.16
CA LEU A 753 5.99 -27.36 -27.27
C LEU A 753 5.38 -27.66 -28.66
N GLY A 754 4.20 -28.23 -28.73
CA GLY A 754 3.50 -28.51 -29.97
C GLY A 754 3.87 -29.81 -30.69
N THR A 755 4.78 -30.62 -30.13
CA THR A 755 5.29 -31.85 -30.80
C THR A 755 4.67 -33.15 -30.29
N GLY A 756 3.94 -33.14 -29.23
CA GLY A 756 3.26 -34.29 -28.64
C GLY A 756 2.59 -33.85 -27.33
N TYR A 757 1.53 -34.55 -26.96
CA TYR A 757 0.82 -34.32 -25.70
C TYR A 757 1.10 -35.47 -24.73
N HIS A 758 1.44 -35.12 -23.51
CA HIS A 758 1.49 -35.98 -22.35
C HIS A 758 0.77 -35.30 -21.18
N GLU A 759 0.14 -36.09 -20.32
CA GLU A 759 -0.66 -35.52 -19.20
C GLU A 759 0.17 -34.76 -18.17
N ASP A 760 1.47 -35.04 -18.08
CA ASP A 760 2.40 -34.32 -17.19
C ASP A 760 2.88 -32.98 -17.78
N LEU A 761 2.57 -32.65 -19.04
CA LEU A 761 3.01 -31.40 -19.66
C LEU A 761 2.17 -30.23 -19.19
N ARG A 762 2.84 -29.14 -18.84
CA ARG A 762 2.18 -27.87 -18.51
C ARG A 762 1.66 -27.22 -19.81
N LEU A 763 0.36 -26.91 -19.82
CA LEU A 763 -0.33 -26.36 -20.99
C LEU A 763 -0.49 -24.82 -20.89
N TRP A 764 0.57 -24.11 -20.53
CA TRP A 764 0.45 -22.68 -20.19
C TRP A 764 0.16 -21.77 -21.40
N GLY A 765 1.07 -21.67 -22.36
CA GLY A 765 0.99 -20.64 -23.41
C GLY A 765 1.09 -19.22 -22.84
N ASP A 766 0.72 -18.20 -23.62
CA ASP A 766 0.65 -16.81 -23.14
C ASP A 766 -0.36 -16.69 -21.99
N PHE A 767 -0.01 -15.87 -21.00
CA PHE A 767 -0.82 -15.63 -19.81
C PHE A 767 -1.09 -16.88 -18.95
N GLY A 768 -0.23 -17.89 -19.06
CA GLY A 768 -0.35 -19.12 -18.28
C GLY A 768 0.18 -18.94 -16.84
N SER A 769 -0.40 -19.66 -15.90
CA SER A 769 0.06 -19.65 -14.49
C SER A 769 -0.28 -20.95 -13.78
N ARG A 770 0.39 -21.18 -12.65
CA ARG A 770 0.11 -22.30 -11.76
C ARG A 770 0.36 -21.94 -10.30
N LEU A 771 -0.47 -22.47 -9.42
CA LEU A 771 -0.20 -22.48 -7.97
C LEU A 771 0.42 -23.83 -7.58
N TYR A 772 1.38 -23.76 -6.67
CA TYR A 772 1.99 -24.92 -6.03
C TYR A 772 1.78 -24.83 -4.52
N LEU A 773 1.36 -25.94 -3.93
CA LEU A 773 1.22 -26.08 -2.49
C LEU A 773 2.44 -26.82 -1.96
N VAL A 774 3.05 -26.30 -0.92
CA VAL A 774 4.18 -26.91 -0.20
C VAL A 774 3.73 -27.22 1.22
N GLU A 775 3.82 -28.48 1.64
CA GLU A 775 3.37 -28.92 2.95
C GLU A 775 4.44 -29.79 3.62
N LEU A 776 4.68 -29.52 4.91
CA LEU A 776 5.58 -30.30 5.74
C LEU A 776 5.11 -31.76 5.80
N LEU A 777 6.03 -32.69 5.56
CA LEU A 777 5.80 -34.10 5.82
C LEU A 777 6.00 -34.36 7.32
N GLY A 778 5.05 -35.00 7.97
CA GLY A 778 5.23 -35.50 9.33
C GLY A 778 6.49 -36.40 9.43
N GLU A 779 7.17 -36.38 10.57
CA GLU A 779 8.20 -37.36 10.84
C GLU A 779 7.59 -38.76 10.62
N LYS A 780 8.18 -39.55 9.72
CA LYS A 780 7.84 -40.96 9.67
C LYS A 780 8.18 -41.51 11.06
N GLU A 781 7.19 -42.05 11.80
CA GLU A 781 7.49 -42.96 12.90
C GLU A 781 8.47 -43.99 12.31
N GLU A 782 9.71 -44.00 12.79
CA GLU A 782 10.65 -45.06 12.47
C GLU A 782 9.98 -46.35 12.96
N ASP A 783 9.60 -47.17 11.99
CA ASP A 783 9.08 -48.51 12.24
C ASP A 783 10.22 -49.28 12.90
N ASP A 784 10.20 -49.34 14.25
CA ASP A 784 11.07 -50.16 15.09
C ASP A 784 10.73 -51.62 14.84
N THR A 785 11.05 -52.10 13.65
CA THR A 785 11.11 -53.52 13.35
C THR A 785 12.53 -53.91 13.00
N LYS A 786 13.31 -54.19 14.06
CA LYS A 786 14.42 -55.12 14.01
C LYS A 786 14.30 -56.14 15.10
#